data_c4dc54c9477b7f85ad56c88a8b441583
#
_entry.id   c4dc54c9477b7f85ad56c88a8b441583
#
_cell.length_a   1.000
_cell.length_b   1.000
_cell.length_c   1.000
_cell.angle_alpha   90.00
_cell.angle_beta   90.00
_cell.angle_gamma   90.00
#
_symmetry.space_group_name_H-M   'P 1'
#
loop_
_entity.id
_entity.type
_entity.pdbx_description
1 polymer ?
#
loop_
_entity_poly.entity_id
_entity_poly.type
_entity_poly.pdbx_seq_one_letter_code
_entity_poly.pdbx_strand_id
1 'polypeptide(L)'
;MKHINLIFLLLAVVASSALAQTVSSNTIATRLWRQVNAFPQEKLYTQTDRAEYTCGDTIWMRHHVVDALTGVPSYASRYVYVELVNPMGSLVSRVMMRQDENGAIYGYMPTTTDMPSGQYMLRAYTRYMAGTTPDYLFVRSVRLRSVMENSVKITPHYGKSTISLSFADPQTGKPIHQAGVKVSSTDGDMTFTGNSDDGIRLHTLDVGSKQRCLLVEVGNYKEYVPLVRERIDLQLMPEGGHLVAGQRCRVAYKAVDATGHGINVKATVTDEQGNVVAESNAAHCGMGFFYITAQPEHSYKMTCITADGRQVSAILPKAHTDVSTLSVAQNNGRIMVSVLRPYDSSTQSNEWLIVHQGGAPLFANRVASPSLSFSNGMFRDGIVHFVLADNNMNIISERLVFVWRGNEVYDSDDAVAVSSDNNMRTVRLSLPDSVMADCAVSVTDATTVSNDTTNNIVSTLLLSQELKGYIEQPAWYFADHGRSGYLDLLMLTQGWRRYDIQKVLKGNTEKVSISPETSMSISGKVTSNVTTKGRKGSSVMMSSNRGGLVDETTTDDNGLFHFNNFEMPDSTGYMLMTRSAKGSTNSVLLIDNTEYPAVNNIITPIMCDTTMRGNMETMKRYADHIAMVNGGRVVFLPEVEVNSKRVPKTEYENLAKINGVSISETELMDMGNKSIFDVLRWNAYPGLMFDSRYNWFFYHMRPTYLVVDGTVWNTGGTAMDSLSLYMAQTTLLQSLHTRDVLQIDILKGAIVGTLPVISGNVEAMGMDLSAIVITTKNTTGNSDRHVAYVRRLGYQRPAAFYNPKYQVPEEYALRQTIYWNPSVRIKNGNAVVRFMPNGAKKYRVTMEGVDKSSRLIHLEKETE
;
A
#
# COMPACT_ATOMS: atom_id res chain seq x y z
N MET A 1 -7.11 44.38 54.75
CA MET A 1 -6.72 43.85 53.39
C MET A 1 -6.37 42.36 53.35
N LYS A 2 -5.83 41.72 54.37
CA LYS A 2 -5.50 40.27 54.34
C LYS A 2 -6.70 39.31 54.38
N HIS A 3 -7.86 39.72 54.94
CA HIS A 3 -9.03 38.88 55.00
C HIS A 3 -9.94 38.95 53.76
N ILE A 4 -9.82 39.97 52.93
CA ILE A 4 -10.57 40.12 51.67
C ILE A 4 -9.96 39.22 50.58
N ASN A 5 -8.62 39.07 50.56
CA ASN A 5 -7.96 38.18 49.62
C ASN A 5 -8.22 36.67 49.87
N LEU A 6 -8.49 36.29 51.15
CA LEU A 6 -8.79 34.91 51.49
C LEU A 6 -10.24 34.52 51.09
N ILE A 7 -11.17 35.46 51.14
CA ILE A 7 -12.57 35.24 50.69
C ILE A 7 -12.66 35.15 49.17
N PHE A 8 -11.85 35.97 48.42
CA PHE A 8 -11.77 35.84 46.95
C PHE A 8 -11.10 34.56 46.52
N LEU A 9 -10.08 34.08 47.26
CA LEU A 9 -9.45 32.77 46.97
C LEU A 9 -10.39 31.61 47.27
N LEU A 10 -11.17 31.66 48.34
CA LEU A 10 -12.18 30.63 48.64
C LEU A 10 -13.37 30.66 47.66
N LEU A 11 -13.82 31.83 47.22
CA LEU A 11 -14.84 31.96 46.20
C LEU A 11 -14.34 31.49 44.80
N ALA A 12 -13.07 31.72 44.46
CA ALA A 12 -12.46 31.20 43.24
C ALA A 12 -12.29 29.66 43.24
N VAL A 13 -11.98 29.09 44.43
CA VAL A 13 -11.88 27.63 44.59
C VAL A 13 -13.28 26.97 44.58
N VAL A 14 -14.31 27.62 45.11
CA VAL A 14 -15.69 27.12 45.07
C VAL A 14 -16.30 27.31 43.66
N ALA A 15 -15.91 28.36 42.92
CA ALA A 15 -16.36 28.55 41.54
C ALA A 15 -15.68 27.60 40.54
N SER A 16 -14.48 27.14 40.87
CA SER A 16 -13.79 26.13 40.03
C SER A 16 -14.25 24.69 40.28
N SER A 17 -14.96 24.41 41.36
CA SER A 17 -15.53 23.09 41.65
C SER A 17 -16.99 22.89 41.16
N ALA A 18 -17.62 23.89 40.54
CA ALA A 18 -19.04 23.88 40.21
C ALA A 18 -19.40 23.78 38.74
N LEU A 19 -18.45 23.40 37.87
CA LEU A 19 -18.72 23.10 36.48
C LEU A 19 -18.21 21.71 36.10
N ALA A 20 -18.54 20.69 36.89
CA ALA A 20 -18.67 19.35 36.36
C ALA A 20 -19.89 19.38 35.43
N GLN A 21 -19.69 19.70 34.15
CA GLN A 21 -20.76 19.58 33.13
C GLN A 21 -21.28 18.16 33.22
N THR A 22 -22.51 18.01 33.72
CA THR A 22 -23.20 16.72 33.74
C THR A 22 -23.26 16.23 32.29
N VAL A 23 -22.58 15.13 31.98
CA VAL A 23 -22.59 14.55 30.66
C VAL A 23 -24.04 14.23 30.28
N SER A 24 -24.44 14.68 29.09
CA SER A 24 -25.77 14.44 28.52
C SER A 24 -25.63 13.69 27.18
N SER A 25 -26.75 13.12 26.71
CA SER A 25 -26.83 12.50 25.39
C SER A 25 -26.33 13.45 24.28
N ASN A 26 -26.72 14.72 24.36
CA ASN A 26 -26.28 15.74 23.41
C ASN A 26 -24.76 16.02 23.49
N THR A 27 -24.19 15.99 24.70
CA THR A 27 -22.74 16.15 24.87
C THR A 27 -21.97 15.01 24.21
N ILE A 28 -22.43 13.78 24.40
CA ILE A 28 -21.80 12.58 23.79
C ILE A 28 -21.93 12.67 22.28
N ALA A 29 -23.10 12.93 21.74
CA ALA A 29 -23.31 13.07 20.29
C ALA A 29 -22.47 14.19 19.71
N THR A 30 -22.36 15.34 20.38
CA THR A 30 -21.52 16.47 19.93
C THR A 30 -20.05 16.10 19.89
N ARG A 31 -19.53 15.35 20.87
CA ARG A 31 -18.12 14.90 20.89
C ARG A 31 -17.81 13.95 19.72
N LEU A 32 -18.70 12.99 19.46
CA LEU A 32 -18.55 12.06 18.33
C LEU A 32 -18.62 12.80 16.98
N TRP A 33 -19.61 13.67 16.77
CA TRP A 33 -19.70 14.46 15.53
C TRP A 33 -18.51 15.41 15.35
N ARG A 34 -18.00 15.99 16.44
CA ARG A 34 -16.80 16.83 16.39
C ARG A 34 -15.59 16.05 15.89
N GLN A 35 -15.41 14.80 16.36
CA GLN A 35 -14.33 13.93 15.89
C GLN A 35 -14.45 13.63 14.40
N VAL A 36 -15.61 13.18 13.96
CA VAL A 36 -15.87 12.85 12.55
C VAL A 36 -15.62 14.06 11.63
N ASN A 37 -16.07 15.25 12.03
CA ASN A 37 -15.90 16.47 11.25
C ASN A 37 -14.45 17.01 11.28
N ALA A 38 -13.74 16.84 12.41
CA ALA A 38 -12.35 17.30 12.52
C ALA A 38 -11.34 16.39 11.81
N PHE A 39 -11.69 15.12 11.65
CA PHE A 39 -10.86 14.12 11.00
C PHE A 39 -11.74 13.21 10.10
N PRO A 40 -12.30 13.73 9.01
CA PRO A 40 -12.93 12.90 8.00
C PRO A 40 -11.89 11.95 7.43
N GLN A 41 -12.18 10.65 7.34
CA GLN A 41 -11.25 9.64 6.88
C GLN A 41 -11.63 9.15 5.48
N GLU A 42 -10.64 8.66 4.73
CA GLU A 42 -10.84 7.98 3.46
C GLU A 42 -10.72 6.47 3.64
N LYS A 43 -11.42 5.71 2.82
CA LYS A 43 -11.20 4.29 2.58
C LYS A 43 -10.79 4.09 1.13
N LEU A 44 -9.99 3.08 0.89
CA LEU A 44 -9.49 2.77 -0.45
C LEU A 44 -9.62 1.28 -0.75
N TYR A 45 -10.17 0.97 -1.90
CA TYR A 45 -10.14 -0.36 -2.49
C TYR A 45 -9.38 -0.34 -3.81
N THR A 46 -8.52 -1.33 -4.04
CA THR A 46 -7.80 -1.51 -5.30
C THR A 46 -8.23 -2.82 -5.96
N GLN A 47 -8.93 -2.70 -7.07
CA GLN A 47 -9.18 -3.83 -7.96
C GLN A 47 -7.97 -4.04 -8.86
N THR A 48 -7.51 -5.28 -8.99
CA THR A 48 -6.52 -5.69 -9.99
C THR A 48 -7.22 -6.46 -11.12
N ASP A 49 -6.62 -6.52 -12.29
CA ASP A 49 -7.17 -7.28 -13.40
C ASP A 49 -7.26 -8.80 -13.11
N ARG A 50 -6.41 -9.32 -12.24
CA ARG A 50 -6.42 -10.70 -11.70
C ARG A 50 -5.63 -10.78 -10.39
N ALA A 51 -5.64 -11.94 -9.72
CA ALA A 51 -4.95 -12.15 -8.44
C ALA A 51 -3.53 -12.72 -8.57
N GLU A 52 -3.24 -13.43 -9.67
CA GLU A 52 -1.97 -14.11 -9.91
C GLU A 52 -1.34 -13.63 -11.22
N TYR A 53 -0.01 -13.50 -11.22
CA TYR A 53 0.75 -13.01 -12.36
C TYR A 53 2.00 -13.86 -12.60
N THR A 54 2.40 -13.94 -13.87
CA THR A 54 3.73 -14.42 -14.22
C THR A 54 4.73 -13.26 -14.11
N CYS A 55 5.93 -13.53 -13.60
CA CYS A 55 7.01 -12.53 -13.55
C CYS A 55 7.30 -12.02 -14.97
N GLY A 56 7.30 -10.70 -15.14
CA GLY A 56 7.34 -10.02 -16.43
C GLY A 56 5.97 -9.50 -16.89
N ASP A 57 4.88 -9.92 -16.25
CA ASP A 57 3.54 -9.35 -16.51
C ASP A 57 3.39 -7.95 -15.90
N THR A 58 2.35 -7.26 -16.33
CA THR A 58 1.93 -5.99 -15.79
C THR A 58 0.67 -6.16 -14.94
N ILE A 59 0.71 -5.68 -13.71
CA ILE A 59 -0.45 -5.61 -12.81
C ILE A 59 -1.26 -4.37 -13.16
N TRP A 60 -2.44 -4.52 -13.71
CA TRP A 60 -3.36 -3.43 -14.01
C TRP A 60 -4.29 -3.18 -12.83
N MET A 61 -4.54 -1.89 -12.51
CA MET A 61 -5.22 -1.53 -11.28
C MET A 61 -6.20 -0.38 -11.48
N ARG A 62 -7.28 -0.44 -10.70
CA ARG A 62 -8.26 0.63 -10.48
C ARG A 62 -8.42 0.86 -8.98
N HIS A 63 -8.39 2.12 -8.56
CA HIS A 63 -8.54 2.52 -7.17
C HIS A 63 -9.89 3.21 -6.96
N HIS A 64 -10.64 2.74 -5.96
CA HIS A 64 -11.88 3.35 -5.51
C HIS A 64 -11.63 3.98 -4.14
N VAL A 65 -11.59 5.31 -4.08
CA VAL A 65 -11.44 6.07 -2.84
C VAL A 65 -12.81 6.59 -2.44
N VAL A 66 -13.20 6.34 -1.20
CA VAL A 66 -14.49 6.76 -0.67
C VAL A 66 -14.33 7.50 0.66
N ASP A 67 -15.26 8.41 0.96
CA ASP A 67 -15.40 8.94 2.31
C ASP A 67 -15.81 7.81 3.26
N ALA A 68 -15.07 7.66 4.33
CA ALA A 68 -15.15 6.48 5.18
C ALA A 68 -16.44 6.42 6.02
N LEU A 69 -17.10 7.55 6.24
CA LEU A 69 -18.37 7.60 6.96
C LEU A 69 -19.56 7.37 6.02
N THR A 70 -19.59 8.08 4.90
CA THR A 70 -20.74 8.08 3.99
C THR A 70 -20.67 6.99 2.93
N GLY A 71 -19.47 6.48 2.63
CA GLY A 71 -19.24 5.54 1.53
C GLY A 71 -19.30 6.16 0.13
N VAL A 72 -19.53 7.48 0.02
CA VAL A 72 -19.59 8.19 -1.25
C VAL A 72 -18.19 8.31 -1.85
N PRO A 73 -18.01 8.19 -3.19
CA PRO A 73 -16.74 8.43 -3.83
C PRO A 73 -16.09 9.76 -3.41
N SER A 74 -14.83 9.70 -2.94
CA SER A 74 -14.05 10.87 -2.52
C SER A 74 -13.14 11.33 -3.65
N TYR A 75 -13.09 12.63 -3.87
CA TYR A 75 -12.19 13.27 -4.82
C TYR A 75 -11.20 14.22 -4.12
N ALA A 76 -11.13 14.15 -2.78
CA ALA A 76 -10.28 15.04 -1.99
C ALA A 76 -8.79 14.76 -2.21
N SER A 77 -8.39 13.49 -2.24
CA SER A 77 -7.02 13.07 -2.54
C SER A 77 -6.87 12.80 -4.03
N ARG A 78 -6.00 13.57 -4.70
CA ARG A 78 -5.78 13.48 -6.14
C ARG A 78 -4.88 12.32 -6.55
N TYR A 79 -4.07 11.78 -5.63
CA TYR A 79 -3.09 10.75 -5.91
C TYR A 79 -3.27 9.54 -5.01
N VAL A 80 -3.02 8.35 -5.59
CA VAL A 80 -2.87 7.09 -4.87
C VAL A 80 -1.46 6.58 -5.11
N TYR A 81 -0.77 6.27 -4.02
CA TYR A 81 0.52 5.59 -4.01
C TYR A 81 0.30 4.09 -3.95
N VAL A 82 0.99 3.36 -4.79
CA VAL A 82 0.92 1.90 -4.83
C VAL A 82 2.33 1.34 -4.70
N GLU A 83 2.48 0.38 -3.82
CA GLU A 83 3.76 -0.27 -3.52
C GLU A 83 3.63 -1.78 -3.65
N LEU A 84 4.63 -2.38 -4.27
CA LEU A 84 4.83 -3.83 -4.29
C LEU A 84 5.93 -4.18 -3.28
N VAL A 85 5.58 -5.01 -2.32
CA VAL A 85 6.48 -5.44 -1.25
C VAL A 85 6.69 -6.93 -1.36
N ASN A 86 7.94 -7.38 -1.29
CA ASN A 86 8.27 -8.80 -1.37
C ASN A 86 7.95 -9.53 -0.04
N PRO A 87 7.90 -10.87 -0.04
CA PRO A 87 7.64 -11.66 1.17
C PRO A 87 8.61 -11.43 2.33
N MET A 88 9.79 -10.89 2.04
CA MET A 88 10.78 -10.49 3.06
C MET A 88 10.49 -9.13 3.70
N GLY A 89 9.47 -8.38 3.22
CA GLY A 89 9.13 -7.07 3.74
C GLY A 89 9.90 -5.92 3.11
N SER A 90 10.63 -6.16 2.01
CA SER A 90 11.35 -5.10 1.30
C SER A 90 10.50 -4.53 0.17
N LEU A 91 10.56 -3.21 -0.01
CA LEU A 91 9.93 -2.52 -1.11
C LEU A 91 10.59 -2.92 -2.44
N VAL A 92 9.79 -3.38 -3.39
CA VAL A 92 10.24 -3.75 -4.74
C VAL A 92 10.02 -2.61 -5.72
N SER A 93 8.81 -2.03 -5.71
CA SER A 93 8.44 -0.93 -6.61
C SER A 93 7.41 -0.02 -5.94
N ARG A 94 7.43 1.26 -6.30
CA ARG A 94 6.43 2.27 -5.90
C ARG A 94 6.04 3.11 -7.10
N VAL A 95 4.74 3.28 -7.31
CA VAL A 95 4.19 4.16 -8.35
C VAL A 95 3.17 5.12 -7.73
N MET A 96 3.01 6.28 -8.32
CA MET A 96 1.99 7.26 -7.96
C MET A 96 1.00 7.39 -9.11
N MET A 97 -0.27 7.14 -8.86
CA MET A 97 -1.35 7.22 -9.83
C MET A 97 -2.19 8.46 -9.57
N ARG A 98 -2.59 9.14 -10.63
CA ARG A 98 -3.32 10.41 -10.58
C ARG A 98 -4.77 10.22 -11.01
N GLN A 99 -5.67 10.98 -10.39
CA GLN A 99 -7.04 11.12 -10.90
C GLN A 99 -7.03 11.63 -12.35
N ASP A 100 -7.84 11.02 -13.18
CA ASP A 100 -8.19 11.55 -14.50
C ASP A 100 -9.20 12.72 -14.39
N GLU A 101 -9.60 13.29 -15.49
CA GLU A 101 -10.58 14.39 -15.57
C GLU A 101 -11.99 14.03 -15.05
N ASN A 102 -12.28 12.73 -14.87
CA ASN A 102 -13.55 12.22 -14.38
C ASN A 102 -13.47 11.78 -12.92
N GLY A 103 -12.31 11.91 -12.28
CA GLY A 103 -12.07 11.49 -10.91
C GLY A 103 -11.66 10.02 -10.76
N ALA A 104 -11.46 9.30 -11.86
CA ALA A 104 -11.01 7.91 -11.83
C ALA A 104 -9.50 7.83 -11.59
N ILE A 105 -9.07 6.96 -10.67
CA ILE A 105 -7.65 6.70 -10.39
C ILE A 105 -7.32 5.28 -10.83
N TYR A 106 -6.46 5.14 -11.82
CA TYR A 106 -6.04 3.85 -12.35
C TYR A 106 -4.64 3.92 -12.94
N GLY A 107 -4.03 2.76 -13.11
CA GLY A 107 -2.72 2.66 -13.71
C GLY A 107 -2.24 1.21 -13.75
N TYR A 108 -0.92 1.04 -13.71
CA TYR A 108 -0.30 -0.26 -13.85
C TYR A 108 1.02 -0.33 -13.10
N MET A 109 1.47 -1.54 -12.79
CA MET A 109 2.78 -1.81 -12.22
C MET A 109 3.42 -2.97 -12.98
N PRO A 110 4.50 -2.72 -13.73
CA PRO A 110 5.22 -3.79 -14.41
C PRO A 110 6.00 -4.62 -13.39
N THR A 111 6.08 -5.91 -13.63
CA THR A 111 6.98 -6.83 -12.92
C THR A 111 8.12 -7.22 -13.84
N THR A 112 9.24 -7.70 -13.28
CA THR A 112 10.39 -8.16 -14.07
C THR A 112 10.48 -9.68 -14.08
N THR A 113 11.09 -10.24 -15.14
CA THR A 113 11.18 -11.70 -15.32
C THR A 113 12.12 -12.39 -14.34
N ASP A 114 13.01 -11.64 -13.69
CA ASP A 114 13.99 -12.13 -12.71
C ASP A 114 13.46 -12.11 -11.26
N MET A 115 12.21 -11.65 -11.06
CA MET A 115 11.60 -11.65 -9.74
C MET A 115 11.40 -13.08 -9.23
N PRO A 116 11.68 -13.34 -7.94
CA PRO A 116 11.42 -14.63 -7.32
C PRO A 116 9.93 -14.98 -7.26
N SER A 117 9.61 -16.26 -7.39
CA SER A 117 8.25 -16.75 -7.10
C SER A 117 7.90 -16.51 -5.64
N GLY A 118 6.65 -16.11 -5.37
CA GLY A 118 6.18 -15.87 -4.01
C GLY A 118 4.92 -15.05 -3.92
N GLN A 119 4.45 -14.89 -2.68
CA GLN A 119 3.29 -14.07 -2.37
C GLN A 119 3.72 -12.67 -1.96
N TYR A 120 3.64 -11.76 -2.90
CA TYR A 120 3.92 -10.34 -2.70
C TYR A 120 2.72 -9.64 -2.07
N MET A 121 2.98 -8.51 -1.46
CA MET A 121 1.96 -7.63 -0.92
C MET A 121 1.86 -6.37 -1.77
N LEU A 122 0.68 -6.11 -2.32
CA LEU A 122 0.31 -4.85 -2.93
C LEU A 122 -0.30 -3.95 -1.85
N ARG A 123 0.34 -2.81 -1.59
CA ARG A 123 -0.11 -1.81 -0.63
C ARG A 123 -0.52 -0.54 -1.38
N ALA A 124 -1.69 0.02 -1.07
CA ALA A 124 -2.16 1.25 -1.70
C ALA A 124 -2.71 2.23 -0.68
N TYR A 125 -2.45 3.53 -0.87
CA TYR A 125 -2.85 4.58 0.05
C TYR A 125 -2.83 5.96 -0.60
N THR A 126 -3.64 6.86 -0.08
CA THR A 126 -3.48 8.31 -0.28
C THR A 126 -2.51 8.86 0.76
N ARG A 127 -1.87 9.99 0.48
CA ARG A 127 -1.00 10.63 1.47
C ARG A 127 -1.76 11.03 2.74
N TYR A 128 -3.04 11.35 2.59
CA TYR A 128 -3.94 11.60 3.69
C TYR A 128 -4.12 10.37 4.59
N MET A 129 -4.34 9.18 4.02
CA MET A 129 -4.41 7.92 4.76
C MET A 129 -3.08 7.61 5.47
N ALA A 130 -1.94 7.91 4.85
CA ALA A 130 -0.63 7.71 5.44
C ALA A 130 -0.37 8.55 6.70
N GLY A 131 -1.08 9.67 6.85
CA GLY A 131 -1.06 10.50 8.07
C GLY A 131 -1.81 9.90 9.27
N THR A 132 -2.47 8.74 9.11
CA THR A 132 -3.13 7.98 10.17
C THR A 132 -2.17 6.94 10.77
N THR A 133 -2.58 5.69 10.85
CA THR A 133 -1.71 4.59 11.27
C THR A 133 -1.34 3.70 10.09
N PRO A 134 -0.18 3.05 10.08
CA PRO A 134 0.22 2.13 9.00
C PRO A 134 -0.79 1.02 8.72
N ASP A 135 -1.54 0.60 9.74
CA ASP A 135 -2.56 -0.46 9.61
C ASP A 135 -3.80 -0.01 8.82
N TYR A 136 -3.96 1.30 8.58
CA TYR A 136 -5.13 1.86 7.89
C TYR A 136 -5.03 1.81 6.36
N LEU A 137 -3.88 1.45 5.84
CA LEU A 137 -3.62 1.37 4.40
C LEU A 137 -4.33 0.16 3.78
N PHE A 138 -4.70 0.25 2.51
CA PHE A 138 -5.18 -0.91 1.77
C PHE A 138 -4.03 -1.89 1.54
N VAL A 139 -4.30 -3.17 1.77
CA VAL A 139 -3.33 -4.25 1.55
C VAL A 139 -4.01 -5.42 0.87
N ARG A 140 -3.35 -5.97 -0.13
CA ARG A 140 -3.78 -7.14 -0.87
C ARG A 140 -2.59 -8.05 -1.17
N SER A 141 -2.76 -9.35 -1.08
CA SER A 141 -1.79 -10.34 -1.56
C SER A 141 -1.88 -10.48 -3.08
N VAL A 142 -0.73 -10.53 -3.74
CA VAL A 142 -0.58 -10.79 -5.17
C VAL A 142 0.46 -11.90 -5.35
N ARG A 143 0.10 -12.98 -6.03
CA ARG A 143 1.03 -14.07 -6.29
C ARG A 143 1.80 -13.81 -7.57
N LEU A 144 3.12 -13.82 -7.50
CA LEU A 144 4.01 -13.79 -8.65
C LEU A 144 4.64 -15.17 -8.83
N ARG A 145 4.62 -15.67 -10.08
CA ARG A 145 5.21 -16.94 -10.47
C ARG A 145 6.33 -16.69 -11.47
N SER A 146 7.52 -17.18 -11.18
CA SER A 146 8.62 -17.13 -12.11
C SER A 146 8.32 -17.99 -13.33
N VAL A 147 8.74 -17.53 -14.51
CA VAL A 147 8.73 -18.33 -15.76
C VAL A 147 9.55 -19.61 -15.64
N MET A 148 10.46 -19.66 -14.67
CA MET A 148 11.33 -20.82 -14.38
C MET A 148 10.76 -21.76 -13.32
N GLU A 149 9.52 -21.53 -12.81
CA GLU A 149 8.89 -22.37 -11.77
C GLU A 149 8.78 -23.84 -12.18
N ASN A 150 8.76 -24.11 -13.48
CA ASN A 150 8.73 -25.47 -14.02
C ASN A 150 10.09 -26.18 -14.03
N SER A 151 11.18 -25.52 -13.64
CA SER A 151 12.52 -26.12 -13.66
C SER A 151 12.89 -26.80 -12.34
N VAL A 152 12.36 -26.33 -11.21
CA VAL A 152 12.71 -26.86 -9.89
C VAL A 152 11.49 -26.80 -8.96
N LYS A 153 11.20 -27.94 -8.30
CA LYS A 153 10.26 -27.98 -7.17
C LYS A 153 11.05 -27.94 -5.87
N ILE A 154 10.90 -26.86 -5.09
CA ILE A 154 11.46 -26.71 -3.76
C ILE A 154 10.43 -27.21 -2.76
N THR A 155 10.80 -28.18 -1.93
CA THR A 155 9.90 -28.71 -0.89
C THR A 155 10.52 -28.47 0.48
N PRO A 156 9.97 -27.56 1.31
CA PRO A 156 10.41 -27.36 2.66
C PRO A 156 9.84 -28.44 3.59
N HIS A 157 10.68 -28.95 4.49
CA HIS A 157 10.31 -29.86 5.57
C HIS A 157 10.65 -29.20 6.90
N TYR A 158 9.63 -28.94 7.70
CA TYR A 158 9.74 -28.22 8.95
C TYR A 158 9.91 -29.20 10.13
N GLY A 159 10.98 -29.06 10.91
CA GLY A 159 11.19 -29.73 12.18
C GLY A 159 11.09 -28.74 13.35
N LYS A 160 11.20 -29.20 14.58
CA LYS A 160 11.06 -28.37 15.80
C LYS A 160 11.97 -27.14 15.82
N SER A 161 13.19 -27.27 15.32
CA SER A 161 14.18 -26.19 15.26
C SER A 161 14.94 -26.15 13.93
N THR A 162 14.44 -26.84 12.92
CA THR A 162 15.13 -26.97 11.63
C THR A 162 14.16 -26.82 10.48
N ILE A 163 14.65 -26.28 9.36
CA ILE A 163 14.02 -26.39 8.07
C ILE A 163 14.98 -27.15 7.15
N SER A 164 14.48 -28.16 6.47
CA SER A 164 15.22 -28.87 5.42
C SER A 164 14.57 -28.60 4.08
N LEU A 165 15.36 -28.34 3.06
CA LEU A 165 14.91 -28.09 1.71
C LEU A 165 15.30 -29.27 0.82
N SER A 166 14.37 -29.83 0.07
CA SER A 166 14.62 -30.81 -0.97
C SER A 166 14.25 -30.24 -2.35
N PHE A 167 14.99 -30.67 -3.35
CA PHE A 167 14.93 -30.15 -4.72
C PHE A 167 14.61 -31.28 -5.69
N ALA A 168 13.57 -31.14 -6.48
CA ALA A 168 13.15 -32.16 -7.42
C ALA A 168 12.70 -31.54 -8.76
N ASP A 169 12.80 -32.29 -9.83
CA ASP A 169 12.17 -31.97 -11.09
C ASP A 169 10.63 -32.01 -10.89
N PRO A 170 9.89 -30.94 -11.23
CA PRO A 170 8.48 -30.84 -10.96
C PRO A 170 7.62 -31.80 -11.80
N GLN A 171 8.11 -32.30 -12.92
CA GLN A 171 7.39 -33.19 -13.82
C GLN A 171 7.60 -34.67 -13.45
N THR A 172 8.84 -35.04 -13.19
CA THR A 172 9.22 -36.43 -12.93
C THR A 172 9.27 -36.78 -11.44
N GLY A 173 9.32 -35.77 -10.56
CA GLY A 173 9.51 -35.94 -9.12
C GLY A 173 10.91 -36.42 -8.73
N LYS A 174 11.83 -36.59 -9.68
CA LYS A 174 13.19 -37.06 -9.41
C LYS A 174 14.04 -35.95 -8.77
N PRO A 175 14.92 -36.28 -7.83
CA PRO A 175 15.86 -35.31 -7.27
C PRO A 175 16.69 -34.63 -8.36
N ILE A 176 16.94 -33.34 -8.18
CA ILE A 176 17.87 -32.58 -9.04
C ILE A 176 19.28 -32.73 -8.46
N HIS A 177 20.23 -33.11 -9.32
CA HIS A 177 21.62 -33.33 -8.95
C HIS A 177 22.53 -32.17 -9.39
N GLN A 178 23.58 -31.93 -8.60
CA GLN A 178 24.67 -30.97 -8.91
C GLN A 178 24.25 -29.51 -9.19
N ALA A 179 23.05 -29.10 -8.78
CA ALA A 179 22.64 -27.71 -8.86
C ALA A 179 23.18 -26.91 -7.66
N GLY A 180 23.80 -25.76 -7.95
CA GLY A 180 24.19 -24.83 -6.90
C GLY A 180 22.93 -24.22 -6.24
N VAL A 181 22.92 -24.23 -4.92
CA VAL A 181 21.81 -23.67 -4.12
C VAL A 181 22.35 -22.57 -3.23
N LYS A 182 21.64 -21.44 -3.23
CA LYS A 182 21.90 -20.31 -2.33
C LYS A 182 20.64 -19.98 -1.55
N VAL A 183 20.78 -19.83 -0.23
CA VAL A 183 19.70 -19.44 0.67
C VAL A 183 20.09 -18.16 1.38
N SER A 184 19.24 -17.15 1.36
CA SER A 184 19.53 -15.84 1.94
C SER A 184 18.41 -15.40 2.88
N SER A 185 18.79 -14.72 3.98
CA SER A 185 17.87 -14.01 4.87
C SER A 185 17.61 -12.57 4.42
N THR A 186 16.62 -11.89 5.03
CA THR A 186 16.22 -10.52 4.69
C THR A 186 17.36 -9.52 4.78
N ASP A 187 18.17 -9.63 5.83
CA ASP A 187 19.21 -8.66 6.14
C ASP A 187 20.53 -8.95 5.41
N GLY A 188 20.57 -10.03 4.59
CA GLY A 188 21.81 -10.49 3.94
C GLY A 188 22.85 -11.05 4.90
N ASP A 189 22.56 -11.05 6.21
CA ASP A 189 23.48 -11.48 7.27
C ASP A 189 23.73 -12.99 7.24
N MET A 190 22.81 -13.75 6.63
CA MET A 190 22.95 -15.18 6.41
C MET A 190 22.84 -15.46 4.91
N THR A 191 23.93 -15.93 4.37
CA THR A 191 23.96 -16.56 3.04
C THR A 191 24.56 -17.94 3.19
N PHE A 192 23.77 -18.95 2.86
CA PHE A 192 24.20 -20.33 2.82
C PHE A 192 24.32 -20.77 1.35
N THR A 193 25.43 -21.39 0.98
CA THR A 193 25.64 -21.96 -0.33
C THR A 193 25.90 -23.46 -0.20
N GLY A 194 25.27 -24.25 -1.04
CA GLY A 194 25.38 -25.70 -1.03
C GLY A 194 25.08 -26.32 -2.38
N ASN A 195 24.95 -27.63 -2.40
CA ASN A 195 24.56 -28.40 -3.58
C ASN A 195 23.20 -29.08 -3.30
N SER A 196 22.39 -29.23 -4.36
CA SER A 196 21.08 -29.89 -4.27
C SER A 196 21.16 -31.36 -3.84
N ASP A 197 22.28 -32.05 -4.07
CA ASP A 197 22.49 -33.46 -3.73
C ASP A 197 22.48 -33.70 -2.21
N ASP A 198 23.03 -32.76 -1.45
CA ASP A 198 23.17 -32.88 0.00
C ASP A 198 21.89 -32.49 0.75
N GLY A 199 20.92 -31.90 0.04
CA GLY A 199 19.81 -31.16 0.66
C GLY A 199 20.34 -30.00 1.50
N ILE A 200 19.49 -29.06 1.83
CA ILE A 200 19.86 -27.97 2.74
C ILE A 200 19.11 -28.10 4.04
N ARG A 201 19.86 -28.13 5.14
CA ARG A 201 19.29 -28.15 6.48
C ARG A 201 19.77 -26.93 7.28
N LEU A 202 18.83 -26.09 7.68
CA LEU A 202 19.07 -24.87 8.44
C LEU A 202 18.44 -25.01 9.82
N HIS A 203 19.12 -24.49 10.85
CA HIS A 203 18.51 -24.33 12.17
C HIS A 203 17.68 -23.04 12.20
N THR A 204 16.42 -23.13 12.61
CA THR A 204 15.52 -21.96 12.70
C THR A 204 15.95 -20.95 13.75
N LEU A 205 16.83 -21.34 14.69
CA LEU A 205 17.43 -20.46 15.70
C LEU A 205 18.51 -19.55 15.11
N ASP A 206 19.19 -19.99 14.07
CA ASP A 206 20.22 -19.22 13.37
C ASP A 206 19.59 -18.14 12.45
N VAL A 207 18.32 -18.34 12.09
CA VAL A 207 17.53 -17.41 11.29
C VAL A 207 16.75 -16.52 12.25
N GLY A 208 17.18 -15.32 12.52
CA GLY A 208 16.64 -14.38 13.49
C GLY A 208 15.12 -14.44 13.74
N SER A 209 14.68 -14.15 14.94
CA SER A 209 13.27 -14.33 15.38
C SER A 209 12.24 -13.52 14.57
N LYS A 210 12.67 -12.48 13.86
CA LYS A 210 11.83 -11.63 13.00
C LYS A 210 11.72 -12.12 11.56
N GLN A 211 12.57 -13.07 11.15
CA GLN A 211 12.59 -13.60 9.80
C GLN A 211 11.31 -14.41 9.54
N ARG A 212 10.62 -14.15 8.44
CA ARG A 212 9.36 -14.81 8.07
C ARG A 212 9.49 -15.73 6.86
N CYS A 213 10.46 -15.50 6.00
CA CYS A 213 10.75 -16.32 4.82
C CYS A 213 12.23 -16.29 4.48
N LEU A 214 12.65 -17.21 3.63
CA LEU A 214 13.99 -17.29 3.04
C LEU A 214 13.87 -17.11 1.53
N LEU A 215 14.84 -16.45 0.90
CA LEU A 215 15.02 -16.48 -0.53
C LEU A 215 15.91 -17.69 -0.88
N VAL A 216 15.36 -18.61 -1.66
CA VAL A 216 16.06 -19.81 -2.14
C VAL A 216 16.30 -19.67 -3.63
N GLU A 217 17.56 -19.78 -4.03
CA GLU A 217 18.01 -19.71 -5.43
C GLU A 217 18.61 -21.05 -5.83
N VAL A 218 18.09 -21.66 -6.91
CA VAL A 218 18.60 -22.93 -7.47
C VAL A 218 18.81 -22.74 -8.98
N GLY A 219 20.07 -22.63 -9.40
CA GLY A 219 20.37 -22.21 -10.76
C GLY A 219 19.78 -20.84 -11.08
N ASN A 220 18.93 -20.78 -12.09
CA ASN A 220 18.22 -19.52 -12.46
C ASN A 220 16.85 -19.37 -11.81
N TYR A 221 16.38 -20.36 -11.06
CA TYR A 221 15.10 -20.29 -10.36
C TYR A 221 15.25 -19.68 -8.96
N LYS A 222 14.32 -18.82 -8.59
CA LYS A 222 14.28 -18.15 -7.29
C LYS A 222 12.89 -18.21 -6.71
N GLU A 223 12.80 -18.57 -5.43
CA GLU A 223 11.53 -18.66 -4.71
C GLU A 223 11.66 -18.18 -3.26
N TYR A 224 10.62 -17.52 -2.76
CA TYR A 224 10.49 -17.21 -1.34
C TYR A 224 9.84 -18.37 -0.61
N VAL A 225 10.60 -19.01 0.27
CA VAL A 225 10.14 -20.13 1.11
C VAL A 225 9.76 -19.61 2.50
N PRO A 226 8.51 -19.79 2.94
CA PRO A 226 8.07 -19.36 4.27
C PRO A 226 8.82 -20.10 5.39
N LEU A 227 9.04 -19.42 6.52
CA LEU A 227 9.53 -20.00 7.75
C LEU A 227 8.35 -20.31 8.67
N VAL A 228 7.84 -21.54 8.60
CA VAL A 228 6.80 -22.01 9.51
C VAL A 228 7.47 -22.40 10.84
N ARG A 229 7.09 -21.72 11.92
CA ARG A 229 7.52 -22.04 13.28
C ARG A 229 6.40 -22.81 13.97
N GLU A 230 6.75 -23.78 14.81
CA GLU A 230 5.75 -24.61 15.55
C GLU A 230 4.92 -23.83 16.60
N ARG A 231 5.15 -22.52 16.71
CA ARG A 231 4.42 -21.68 17.67
C ARG A 231 2.96 -21.51 17.27
N ILE A 232 2.08 -21.82 18.20
CA ILE A 232 0.65 -21.48 18.13
C ILE A 232 0.42 -20.30 19.08
N ASP A 233 -0.18 -19.23 18.57
CA ASP A 233 -0.68 -18.12 19.39
C ASP A 233 -2.17 -18.34 19.66
N LEU A 234 -2.51 -18.46 20.96
CA LEU A 234 -3.89 -18.67 21.41
C LEU A 234 -4.33 -17.46 22.23
N GLN A 235 -5.34 -16.78 21.74
CA GLN A 235 -5.92 -15.62 22.40
C GLN A 235 -7.35 -15.93 22.87
N LEU A 236 -7.69 -15.48 24.08
CA LEU A 236 -9.01 -15.62 24.70
C LEU A 236 -9.64 -14.24 24.86
N MET A 237 -10.85 -14.09 24.37
CA MET A 237 -11.55 -12.81 24.28
C MET A 237 -12.97 -12.94 24.84
N PRO A 238 -13.18 -12.65 26.14
CA PRO A 238 -14.53 -12.57 26.70
C PRO A 238 -15.36 -11.52 25.96
N GLU A 239 -16.61 -11.84 25.63
CA GLU A 239 -17.52 -10.89 25.00
C GLU A 239 -17.68 -9.63 25.87
N GLY A 240 -17.52 -8.46 25.28
CA GLY A 240 -17.53 -7.19 25.98
C GLY A 240 -16.26 -6.90 26.79
N GLY A 241 -15.24 -7.76 26.75
CA GLY A 241 -13.92 -7.58 27.39
C GLY A 241 -13.76 -8.20 28.75
N HIS A 242 -14.83 -8.56 29.46
CA HIS A 242 -14.80 -9.04 30.85
C HIS A 242 -15.64 -10.31 31.07
N LEU A 243 -15.16 -11.21 31.92
CA LEU A 243 -15.97 -12.24 32.55
C LEU A 243 -16.64 -11.67 33.80
N VAL A 244 -17.95 -11.81 33.90
CA VAL A 244 -18.74 -11.36 35.04
C VAL A 244 -19.09 -12.56 35.93
N ALA A 245 -18.71 -12.50 37.19
CA ALA A 245 -18.90 -13.58 38.15
C ALA A 245 -20.37 -14.00 38.26
N GLY A 246 -20.63 -15.30 38.22
CA GLY A 246 -21.97 -15.89 38.31
C GLY A 246 -22.87 -15.69 37.10
N GLN A 247 -22.45 -14.97 36.09
CA GLN A 247 -23.19 -14.78 34.84
C GLN A 247 -22.69 -15.74 33.75
N ARG A 248 -23.60 -16.16 32.84
CA ARG A 248 -23.24 -16.95 31.69
C ARG A 248 -22.61 -16.06 30.62
N CYS A 249 -21.28 -16.03 30.57
CA CYS A 249 -20.52 -15.24 29.62
C CYS A 249 -20.10 -16.05 28.38
N ARG A 250 -20.08 -15.45 27.22
CA ARG A 250 -19.51 -15.99 25.98
C ARG A 250 -18.03 -15.61 25.90
N VAL A 251 -17.17 -16.57 25.64
CA VAL A 251 -15.74 -16.36 25.44
C VAL A 251 -15.37 -16.83 24.05
N ALA A 252 -14.92 -15.92 23.21
CA ALA A 252 -14.33 -16.26 21.92
C ALA A 252 -12.85 -16.58 22.10
N TYR A 253 -12.31 -17.36 21.17
CA TYR A 253 -10.88 -17.62 21.08
C TYR A 253 -10.44 -17.61 19.61
N LYS A 254 -9.14 -17.34 19.43
CA LYS A 254 -8.48 -17.40 18.13
C LYS A 254 -7.13 -18.09 18.27
N ALA A 255 -6.93 -19.17 17.53
CA ALA A 255 -5.66 -19.90 17.45
C ALA A 255 -5.05 -19.66 16.08
N VAL A 256 -3.84 -19.09 16.03
CA VAL A 256 -3.12 -18.82 14.79
C VAL A 256 -1.71 -19.42 14.85
N ASP A 257 -1.20 -19.80 13.68
CA ASP A 257 0.19 -20.25 13.57
C ASP A 257 1.18 -19.08 13.50
N ALA A 258 2.46 -19.41 13.41
CA ALA A 258 3.52 -18.41 13.32
C ALA A 258 3.48 -17.56 12.03
N THR A 259 2.74 -18.00 11.02
CA THR A 259 2.54 -17.26 9.77
C THR A 259 1.34 -16.32 9.83
N GLY A 260 0.48 -16.46 10.86
CA GLY A 260 -0.74 -15.68 11.09
C GLY A 260 -2.02 -16.31 10.54
N HIS A 261 -1.95 -17.55 10.03
CA HIS A 261 -3.14 -18.30 9.59
C HIS A 261 -3.84 -18.98 10.76
N GLY A 262 -5.16 -19.04 10.66
CA GLY A 262 -5.98 -19.73 11.62
C GLY A 262 -5.75 -21.24 11.61
N ILE A 263 -5.62 -21.84 12.79
CA ILE A 263 -5.43 -23.28 12.96
C ILE A 263 -6.71 -23.89 13.55
N ASN A 264 -7.22 -24.93 12.90
CA ASN A 264 -8.33 -25.69 13.46
C ASN A 264 -7.88 -26.45 14.71
N VAL A 265 -8.53 -26.15 15.84
CA VAL A 265 -8.23 -26.77 17.14
C VAL A 265 -9.49 -27.32 17.79
N LYS A 266 -9.32 -28.40 18.55
CA LYS A 266 -10.29 -28.89 19.56
C LYS A 266 -9.91 -28.29 20.91
N ALA A 267 -10.82 -27.57 21.53
CA ALA A 267 -10.62 -26.83 22.78
C ALA A 267 -11.39 -27.48 23.93
N THR A 268 -10.72 -27.64 25.07
CA THR A 268 -11.30 -28.11 26.34
C THR A 268 -10.95 -27.10 27.44
N VAL A 269 -11.95 -26.67 28.19
CA VAL A 269 -11.80 -25.74 29.32
C VAL A 269 -11.97 -26.53 30.61
N THR A 270 -11.02 -26.45 31.53
CA THR A 270 -11.04 -27.12 32.82
C THR A 270 -10.95 -26.10 33.95
N ASP A 271 -11.54 -26.46 35.09
CA ASP A 271 -11.33 -25.79 36.38
C ASP A 271 -10.00 -26.17 37.03
N GLU A 272 -9.73 -25.69 38.24
CA GLU A 272 -8.50 -25.95 39.00
C GLU A 272 -8.39 -27.43 39.42
N GLN A 273 -9.51 -28.15 39.54
CA GLN A 273 -9.56 -29.55 39.88
C GLN A 273 -9.40 -30.48 38.67
N GLY A 274 -9.36 -29.90 37.46
CA GLY A 274 -9.26 -30.64 36.20
C GLY A 274 -10.61 -31.09 35.63
N ASN A 275 -11.75 -30.69 36.22
CA ASN A 275 -13.07 -31.00 35.68
C ASN A 275 -13.33 -30.17 34.39
N VAL A 276 -13.88 -30.81 33.37
CA VAL A 276 -14.25 -30.13 32.13
C VAL A 276 -15.49 -29.28 32.34
N VAL A 277 -15.39 -27.98 32.15
CA VAL A 277 -16.48 -26.99 32.28
C VAL A 277 -17.04 -26.53 30.93
N ALA A 278 -16.27 -26.65 29.85
CA ALA A 278 -16.72 -26.38 28.48
C ALA A 278 -15.85 -27.10 27.44
N GLU A 279 -16.45 -27.40 26.30
CA GLU A 279 -15.74 -27.90 25.10
C GLU A 279 -16.18 -27.08 23.88
N SER A 280 -15.28 -26.91 22.91
CA SER A 280 -15.54 -26.22 21.65
C SER A 280 -14.60 -26.69 20.55
N ASN A 281 -15.03 -26.55 19.30
CA ASN A 281 -14.19 -26.72 18.13
C ASN A 281 -14.03 -25.37 17.42
N ALA A 282 -12.88 -25.12 16.79
CA ALA A 282 -12.73 -24.00 15.90
C ALA A 282 -13.77 -24.10 14.76
N ALA A 283 -14.53 -23.02 14.58
CA ALA A 283 -15.61 -22.95 13.58
C ALA A 283 -15.10 -22.44 12.23
N HIS A 284 -14.18 -21.47 12.23
CA HIS A 284 -13.63 -20.88 11.00
C HIS A 284 -12.30 -20.17 11.28
N CYS A 285 -11.27 -20.39 10.46
CA CYS A 285 -9.98 -19.70 10.54
C CYS A 285 -9.39 -19.63 11.98
N GLY A 286 -9.41 -20.77 12.68
CA GLY A 286 -8.90 -20.85 14.04
C GLY A 286 -9.75 -20.19 15.12
N MET A 287 -10.89 -19.61 14.76
CA MET A 287 -11.81 -18.96 15.69
C MET A 287 -12.90 -19.89 16.17
N GLY A 288 -13.23 -19.79 17.44
CA GLY A 288 -14.35 -20.49 18.05
C GLY A 288 -14.83 -19.74 19.29
N PHE A 289 -15.87 -20.26 19.93
CA PHE A 289 -16.36 -19.70 21.19
C PHE A 289 -16.95 -20.79 22.08
N PHE A 290 -17.06 -20.51 23.35
CA PHE A 290 -17.78 -21.32 24.35
C PHE A 290 -18.50 -20.42 25.35
N TYR A 291 -19.37 -21.01 26.15
CA TYR A 291 -20.03 -20.36 27.27
C TYR A 291 -19.47 -20.89 28.58
N ILE A 292 -19.31 -19.98 29.54
CA ILE A 292 -18.90 -20.31 30.90
C ILE A 292 -19.62 -19.45 31.92
N THR A 293 -19.97 -20.04 33.07
CA THR A 293 -20.44 -19.32 34.27
C THR A 293 -19.30 -19.37 35.29
N ALA A 294 -18.41 -18.38 35.17
CA ALA A 294 -17.20 -18.36 36.01
C ALA A 294 -17.51 -17.90 37.41
N GLN A 295 -16.95 -18.56 38.43
CA GLN A 295 -17.07 -18.19 39.83
C GLN A 295 -15.96 -17.21 40.23
N PRO A 296 -16.23 -16.32 41.22
CA PRO A 296 -15.21 -15.45 41.80
C PRO A 296 -14.03 -16.28 42.32
N GLU A 297 -12.81 -15.75 42.17
CA GLU A 297 -11.57 -16.34 42.68
C GLU A 297 -11.18 -17.71 42.07
N HIS A 298 -12.00 -18.29 41.17
CA HIS A 298 -11.65 -19.53 40.49
C HIS A 298 -10.83 -19.25 39.23
N SER A 299 -9.90 -20.13 38.92
CA SER A 299 -9.06 -20.10 37.73
C SER A 299 -9.52 -21.17 36.74
N TYR A 300 -9.55 -20.84 35.46
CA TYR A 300 -9.93 -21.75 34.39
C TYR A 300 -8.84 -21.78 33.34
N LYS A 301 -8.55 -22.98 32.82
CA LYS A 301 -7.52 -23.20 31.80
C LYS A 301 -8.15 -23.78 30.55
N MET A 302 -7.92 -23.11 29.42
CA MET A 302 -8.25 -23.64 28.10
C MET A 302 -7.06 -24.36 27.50
N THR A 303 -7.26 -25.57 27.03
CA THR A 303 -6.27 -26.36 26.31
C THR A 303 -6.79 -26.67 24.92
N CYS A 304 -6.00 -26.35 23.89
CA CYS A 304 -6.28 -26.60 22.49
C CYS A 304 -5.37 -27.65 21.91
N ILE A 305 -5.93 -28.58 21.14
CA ILE A 305 -5.19 -29.64 20.45
C ILE A 305 -5.47 -29.51 18.94
N THR A 306 -4.43 -29.46 18.13
CA THR A 306 -4.49 -29.47 16.68
C THR A 306 -4.64 -30.89 16.13
N ALA A 307 -5.01 -31.02 14.86
CA ALA A 307 -5.17 -32.33 14.20
C ALA A 307 -3.85 -33.14 14.14
N ASP A 308 -2.69 -32.46 14.12
CA ASP A 308 -1.36 -33.06 14.15
C ASP A 308 -0.84 -33.33 15.58
N GLY A 309 -1.67 -33.14 16.62
CA GLY A 309 -1.38 -33.43 18.00
C GLY A 309 -0.60 -32.35 18.76
N ARG A 310 -0.30 -31.19 18.16
CA ARG A 310 0.31 -30.05 18.88
C ARG A 310 -0.68 -29.50 19.90
N GLN A 311 -0.17 -29.09 21.04
CA GLN A 311 -0.97 -28.57 22.15
C GLN A 311 -0.53 -27.18 22.57
N VAL A 312 -1.50 -26.32 22.83
CA VAL A 312 -1.30 -25.00 23.41
C VAL A 312 -2.34 -24.76 24.51
N SER A 313 -1.98 -24.01 25.55
CA SER A 313 -2.91 -23.69 26.63
C SER A 313 -2.84 -22.19 26.96
N ALA A 314 -3.97 -21.65 27.41
CA ALA A 314 -4.08 -20.31 27.95
C ALA A 314 -4.98 -20.30 29.21
N ILE A 315 -4.68 -19.41 30.15
CA ILE A 315 -5.51 -19.21 31.35
C ILE A 315 -6.57 -18.16 31.00
N LEU A 316 -7.83 -18.42 31.39
CA LEU A 316 -8.92 -17.45 31.22
C LEU A 316 -8.69 -16.24 32.13
N PRO A 317 -9.13 -15.03 31.72
CA PRO A 317 -9.20 -13.88 32.63
C PRO A 317 -10.05 -14.19 33.86
N LYS A 318 -9.70 -13.62 35.01
CA LYS A 318 -10.50 -13.76 36.24
C LYS A 318 -11.89 -13.15 36.04
N ALA A 319 -12.89 -13.74 36.70
CA ALA A 319 -14.25 -13.20 36.72
C ALA A 319 -14.34 -12.00 37.68
N HIS A 320 -14.91 -10.92 37.19
CA HIS A 320 -15.10 -9.67 37.95
C HIS A 320 -16.40 -9.67 38.74
N THR A 321 -16.34 -9.15 39.93
CA THR A 321 -17.49 -8.98 40.82
C THR A 321 -18.01 -7.56 40.86
N ASP A 322 -17.35 -6.62 40.20
CA ASP A 322 -17.58 -5.16 40.25
C ASP A 322 -17.77 -4.47 38.91
N VAL A 323 -17.63 -5.21 37.80
CA VAL A 323 -17.66 -4.69 36.44
C VAL A 323 -18.83 -5.29 35.66
N SER A 324 -19.52 -4.46 34.87
CA SER A 324 -20.54 -4.90 33.90
C SER A 324 -19.94 -5.23 32.57
N THR A 325 -20.57 -6.10 31.77
CA THR A 325 -20.18 -6.39 30.39
C THR A 325 -21.36 -6.40 29.44
N LEU A 326 -21.10 -6.11 28.15
CA LEU A 326 -22.10 -6.21 27.09
C LEU A 326 -22.13 -7.65 26.54
N SER A 327 -23.35 -8.16 26.35
CA SER A 327 -23.63 -9.33 25.57
C SER A 327 -24.61 -8.98 24.46
N VAL A 328 -24.29 -9.30 23.20
CA VAL A 328 -25.09 -8.90 22.05
C VAL A 328 -25.41 -10.10 21.18
N ALA A 329 -26.70 -10.25 20.86
CA ALA A 329 -27.21 -11.27 19.96
C ALA A 329 -28.02 -10.65 18.81
N GLN A 330 -27.86 -11.18 17.61
CA GLN A 330 -28.69 -10.83 16.46
C GLN A 330 -29.68 -11.97 16.18
N ASN A 331 -30.96 -11.62 16.08
CA ASN A 331 -32.01 -12.54 15.73
C ASN A 331 -33.18 -11.82 15.05
N ASN A 332 -33.75 -12.41 14.02
CA ASN A 332 -34.98 -11.96 13.35
C ASN A 332 -34.98 -10.45 13.00
N GLY A 333 -33.89 -9.96 12.43
CA GLY A 333 -33.77 -8.53 12.04
C GLY A 333 -33.64 -7.54 13.20
N ARG A 334 -33.33 -8.04 14.40
CA ARG A 334 -33.13 -7.22 15.62
C ARG A 334 -31.79 -7.56 16.27
N ILE A 335 -31.21 -6.54 16.89
CA ILE A 335 -30.02 -6.63 17.74
C ILE A 335 -30.46 -6.50 19.19
N MET A 336 -30.27 -7.55 19.96
CA MET A 336 -30.57 -7.59 21.41
C MET A 336 -29.27 -7.30 22.16
N VAL A 337 -29.26 -6.25 22.95
CA VAL A 337 -28.13 -5.82 23.77
C VAL A 337 -28.46 -6.05 25.23
N SER A 338 -27.70 -6.86 25.91
CA SER A 338 -27.84 -7.15 27.33
C SER A 338 -26.63 -6.64 28.09
N VAL A 339 -26.88 -5.99 29.22
CA VAL A 339 -25.86 -5.57 30.19
C VAL A 339 -25.83 -6.59 31.30
N LEU A 340 -24.81 -7.46 31.30
CA LEU A 340 -24.61 -8.46 32.35
C LEU A 340 -23.91 -7.80 33.55
N ARG A 341 -24.47 -7.97 34.74
CA ARG A 341 -23.97 -7.43 36.01
C ARG A 341 -23.68 -8.55 37.00
N PRO A 342 -22.73 -8.37 37.90
CA PRO A 342 -22.53 -9.32 39.02
C PRO A 342 -23.79 -9.50 39.86
N TYR A 343 -23.98 -10.67 40.42
CA TYR A 343 -25.24 -11.05 41.12
C TYR A 343 -25.54 -10.19 42.34
N ASP A 344 -24.54 -9.65 43.03
CA ASP A 344 -24.68 -8.88 44.26
C ASP A 344 -24.69 -7.34 44.05
N SER A 345 -24.75 -6.87 42.83
CA SER A 345 -24.73 -5.43 42.54
C SER A 345 -26.11 -4.79 42.75
N SER A 346 -26.39 -4.31 43.96
CA SER A 346 -27.57 -3.52 44.31
C SER A 346 -27.54 -2.07 43.81
N THR A 347 -26.47 -1.67 43.11
CA THR A 347 -26.26 -0.31 42.62
C THR A 347 -27.12 -0.03 41.39
N GLN A 348 -27.99 1.01 41.48
CA GLN A 348 -28.58 1.63 40.31
C GLN A 348 -27.44 2.00 39.33
N SER A 349 -27.46 1.38 38.16
CA SER A 349 -26.42 1.63 37.21
C SER A 349 -26.53 3.02 36.62
N ASN A 350 -25.48 3.81 36.77
CA ASN A 350 -25.30 5.11 36.14
C ASN A 350 -24.52 4.99 34.82
N GLU A 351 -24.60 3.82 34.18
CA GLU A 351 -23.90 3.52 32.94
C GLU A 351 -24.59 4.13 31.71
N TRP A 352 -23.81 4.46 30.70
CA TRP A 352 -24.27 4.95 29.43
C TRP A 352 -24.09 3.86 28.38
N LEU A 353 -25.17 3.56 27.63
CA LEU A 353 -25.05 2.81 26.37
C LEU A 353 -24.96 3.79 25.22
N ILE A 354 -23.86 3.70 24.48
CA ILE A 354 -23.52 4.53 23.31
C ILE A 354 -23.44 3.62 22.11
N VAL A 355 -24.13 3.96 21.02
CA VAL A 355 -24.10 3.20 19.77
C VAL A 355 -23.69 4.14 18.65
N HIS A 356 -22.69 3.78 17.91
CA HIS A 356 -22.24 4.55 16.76
C HIS A 356 -21.88 3.65 15.58
N GLN A 357 -21.88 4.21 14.38
CA GLN A 357 -21.41 3.55 13.17
C GLN A 357 -20.43 4.48 12.45
N GLY A 358 -19.19 4.01 12.24
CA GLY A 358 -18.12 4.82 11.66
C GLY A 358 -17.76 6.09 12.48
N GLY A 359 -18.12 6.16 13.76
CA GLY A 359 -17.96 7.35 14.61
C GLY A 359 -19.21 8.24 14.69
N ALA A 360 -20.18 8.11 13.78
CA ALA A 360 -21.43 8.85 13.84
C ALA A 360 -22.36 8.29 14.95
N PRO A 361 -22.81 9.11 15.90
CA PRO A 361 -23.68 8.65 16.99
C PRO A 361 -25.07 8.30 16.48
N LEU A 362 -25.59 7.15 16.89
CA LEU A 362 -26.92 6.67 16.57
C LEU A 362 -27.82 6.59 17.83
N PHE A 363 -27.19 6.31 18.97
CA PHE A 363 -27.88 6.23 20.25
C PHE A 363 -26.91 6.56 21.39
N ALA A 364 -27.37 7.33 22.37
CA ALA A 364 -26.60 7.61 23.58
C ALA A 364 -27.58 7.91 24.74
N ASN A 365 -27.82 6.93 25.61
CA ASN A 365 -28.69 7.10 26.76
C ASN A 365 -28.20 6.31 27.98
N ARG A 366 -28.68 6.70 29.15
CA ARG A 366 -28.47 5.91 30.37
C ARG A 366 -29.17 4.55 30.25
N VAL A 367 -28.53 3.53 30.79
CA VAL A 367 -29.06 2.18 30.81
C VAL A 367 -30.21 2.09 31.82
N ALA A 368 -31.45 2.23 31.35
CA ALA A 368 -32.64 2.13 32.18
C ALA A 368 -33.15 0.69 32.35
N SER A 369 -32.80 -0.21 31.42
CA SER A 369 -33.14 -1.63 31.42
C SER A 369 -31.92 -2.48 31.16
N PRO A 370 -31.76 -3.66 31.77
CA PRO A 370 -30.65 -4.56 31.51
C PRO A 370 -30.66 -5.14 30.09
N SER A 371 -31.77 -5.00 29.35
CA SER A 371 -31.88 -5.45 27.98
C SER A 371 -32.56 -4.40 27.11
N LEU A 372 -31.93 -4.10 25.96
CA LEU A 372 -32.42 -3.20 24.93
C LEU A 372 -32.47 -3.92 23.59
N SER A 373 -33.37 -3.48 22.70
CA SER A 373 -33.51 -4.09 21.35
C SER A 373 -33.56 -2.99 20.30
N PHE A 374 -32.72 -3.16 19.28
CA PHE A 374 -32.62 -2.28 18.14
C PHE A 374 -33.05 -3.00 16.85
N SER A 375 -33.78 -2.32 15.98
CA SER A 375 -34.06 -2.85 14.64
C SER A 375 -32.81 -2.77 13.75
N ASN A 376 -32.50 -3.80 12.98
CA ASN A 376 -31.43 -3.75 11.97
C ASN A 376 -31.63 -2.62 10.94
N GLY A 377 -32.88 -2.21 10.72
CA GLY A 377 -33.23 -1.10 9.84
C GLY A 377 -32.72 0.28 10.29
N MET A 378 -32.27 0.40 11.54
CA MET A 378 -31.65 1.64 12.06
C MET A 378 -30.21 1.81 11.56
N PHE A 379 -29.58 0.77 11.05
CA PHE A 379 -28.15 0.73 10.72
C PHE A 379 -27.96 0.53 9.21
N ARG A 380 -26.89 1.06 8.70
CA ARG A 380 -26.37 0.71 7.37
C ARG A 380 -25.65 -0.64 7.42
N ASP A 381 -25.44 -1.25 6.25
CA ASP A 381 -24.58 -2.43 6.14
C ASP A 381 -23.16 -2.09 6.61
N GLY A 382 -22.56 -2.94 7.44
CA GLY A 382 -21.24 -2.72 8.02
C GLY A 382 -21.21 -2.84 9.55
N ILE A 383 -20.16 -2.33 10.17
CA ILE A 383 -19.88 -2.50 11.59
C ILE A 383 -20.58 -1.43 12.42
N VAL A 384 -21.32 -1.89 13.43
CA VAL A 384 -21.94 -1.08 14.49
C VAL A 384 -21.16 -1.33 15.77
N HIS A 385 -20.80 -0.27 16.49
CA HIS A 385 -20.06 -0.33 17.74
C HIS A 385 -20.96 0.04 18.91
N PHE A 386 -21.15 -0.89 19.83
CA PHE A 386 -21.84 -0.72 21.11
C PHE A 386 -20.78 -0.50 22.19
N VAL A 387 -20.94 0.57 22.95
CA VAL A 387 -20.00 1.00 24.00
C VAL A 387 -20.78 1.22 25.28
N LEU A 388 -20.37 0.57 26.36
CA LEU A 388 -20.84 0.82 27.72
C LEU A 388 -19.80 1.68 28.43
N ALA A 389 -20.22 2.84 28.98
CA ALA A 389 -19.32 3.77 29.66
C ALA A 389 -19.90 4.20 31.03
N ASP A 390 -18.99 4.55 31.95
CA ASP A 390 -19.35 5.16 33.22
C ASP A 390 -19.71 6.65 33.08
N ASN A 391 -20.07 7.30 34.22
CA ASN A 391 -20.37 8.72 34.24
C ASN A 391 -19.21 9.63 33.84
N ASN A 392 -17.98 9.16 33.97
CA ASN A 392 -16.77 9.87 33.61
C ASN A 392 -16.33 9.57 32.14
N MET A 393 -17.22 8.88 31.39
CA MET A 393 -16.93 8.41 30.03
C MET A 393 -15.70 7.48 29.94
N ASN A 394 -15.41 6.73 30.99
CA ASN A 394 -14.50 5.58 30.88
C ASN A 394 -15.28 4.43 30.26
N ILE A 395 -14.70 3.82 29.22
CA ILE A 395 -15.28 2.65 28.59
C ILE A 395 -15.15 1.45 29.54
N ILE A 396 -16.31 0.83 29.86
CA ILE A 396 -16.39 -0.37 30.69
C ILE A 396 -16.36 -1.62 29.80
N SER A 397 -17.12 -1.58 28.70
CA SER A 397 -17.29 -2.72 27.81
C SER A 397 -17.56 -2.27 26.39
N GLU A 398 -17.07 -3.01 25.42
CA GLU A 398 -17.25 -2.74 23.98
C GLU A 398 -17.65 -4.00 23.23
N ARG A 399 -18.52 -3.84 22.22
CA ARG A 399 -18.93 -4.93 21.35
C ARG A 399 -19.16 -4.43 19.92
N LEU A 400 -18.45 -5.00 18.96
CA LEU A 400 -18.68 -4.80 17.54
C LEU A 400 -19.76 -5.77 17.06
N VAL A 401 -20.63 -5.31 16.19
CA VAL A 401 -21.67 -6.11 15.54
C VAL A 401 -21.66 -5.79 14.05
N PHE A 402 -21.65 -6.80 13.20
CA PHE A 402 -21.78 -6.58 11.76
C PHE A 402 -23.25 -6.69 11.35
N VAL A 403 -23.80 -5.63 10.80
CA VAL A 403 -25.15 -5.62 10.19
C VAL A 403 -25.00 -5.90 8.71
N TRP A 404 -25.64 -6.97 8.24
CA TRP A 404 -25.65 -7.34 6.83
C TRP A 404 -27.09 -7.57 6.35
N ARG A 405 -27.57 -6.69 5.48
CA ARG A 405 -28.90 -6.77 4.86
C ARG A 405 -28.80 -6.92 3.34
N GLY A 406 -27.60 -6.64 2.77
CA GLY A 406 -27.37 -6.63 1.33
C GLY A 406 -28.02 -5.45 0.59
N ASN A 407 -28.57 -4.48 1.30
CA ASN A 407 -29.29 -3.35 0.66
C ASN A 407 -28.35 -2.31 0.03
N GLU A 408 -27.09 -2.33 0.41
CA GLU A 408 -26.08 -1.37 -0.06
C GLU A 408 -25.11 -1.99 -1.08
N VAL A 409 -25.46 -3.17 -1.62
CA VAL A 409 -24.62 -3.88 -2.60
C VAL A 409 -25.48 -4.35 -3.76
N TYR A 410 -24.92 -4.21 -4.97
CA TYR A 410 -25.43 -4.86 -6.19
C TYR A 410 -24.50 -6.05 -6.49
N ASP A 411 -24.99 -7.26 -6.24
CA ASP A 411 -24.24 -8.52 -6.35
C ASP A 411 -24.97 -9.63 -7.13
N SER A 412 -26.10 -9.29 -7.76
CA SER A 412 -26.89 -10.28 -8.50
C SER A 412 -26.26 -10.61 -9.85
N ASP A 413 -25.98 -11.87 -10.09
CA ASP A 413 -25.50 -12.42 -11.37
C ASP A 413 -26.47 -12.16 -12.53
N ASP A 414 -27.76 -11.98 -12.26
CA ASP A 414 -28.78 -11.66 -13.26
C ASP A 414 -28.60 -10.29 -13.89
N ALA A 415 -27.87 -9.40 -13.20
CA ALA A 415 -27.53 -8.07 -13.73
C ALA A 415 -26.55 -8.16 -14.90
N VAL A 416 -25.88 -9.28 -15.11
CA VAL A 416 -24.88 -9.47 -16.17
C VAL A 416 -25.36 -10.47 -17.21
N ALA A 417 -25.57 -10.01 -18.43
CA ALA A 417 -25.88 -10.85 -19.59
C ALA A 417 -24.70 -10.90 -20.56
N VAL A 418 -24.29 -12.09 -20.96
CA VAL A 418 -23.23 -12.29 -21.96
C VAL A 418 -23.83 -12.86 -23.23
N SER A 419 -23.51 -12.29 -24.37
CA SER A 419 -23.95 -12.74 -25.70
C SER A 419 -22.78 -12.81 -26.68
N SER A 420 -22.90 -13.72 -27.65
CA SER A 420 -21.89 -13.90 -28.70
C SER A 420 -22.44 -13.38 -30.03
N ASP A 421 -21.66 -12.61 -30.75
CA ASP A 421 -21.96 -12.14 -32.10
C ASP A 421 -20.66 -12.05 -32.91
N ASN A 422 -20.60 -12.79 -34.06
CA ASN A 422 -19.47 -12.73 -35.00
C ASN A 422 -18.08 -12.72 -34.36
N ASN A 423 -17.74 -13.71 -33.52
CA ASN A 423 -16.49 -13.80 -32.77
C ASN A 423 -16.26 -12.73 -31.70
N MET A 424 -17.20 -11.84 -31.48
CA MET A 424 -17.20 -10.89 -30.38
C MET A 424 -18.05 -11.38 -29.22
N ARG A 425 -17.61 -11.14 -28.01
CA ARG A 425 -18.44 -11.28 -26.80
C ARG A 425 -18.92 -9.91 -26.36
N THR A 426 -20.19 -9.81 -26.04
CA THR A 426 -20.82 -8.59 -25.53
C THR A 426 -21.35 -8.86 -24.12
N VAL A 427 -20.81 -8.17 -23.14
CA VAL A 427 -21.31 -8.13 -21.76
C VAL A 427 -22.24 -6.93 -21.64
N ARG A 428 -23.50 -7.17 -21.27
CA ARG A 428 -24.48 -6.14 -20.93
C ARG A 428 -24.72 -6.16 -19.45
N LEU A 429 -24.63 -5.00 -18.85
CA LEU A 429 -25.01 -4.77 -17.47
C LEU A 429 -26.39 -4.10 -17.43
N SER A 430 -27.26 -4.58 -16.56
CA SER A 430 -28.58 -4.02 -16.31
C SER A 430 -28.83 -3.95 -14.80
N LEU A 431 -28.69 -2.76 -14.25
CA LEU A 431 -28.97 -2.38 -12.86
C LEU A 431 -30.20 -1.43 -12.84
N PRO A 432 -30.74 -1.08 -11.68
CA PRO A 432 -31.80 -0.08 -11.59
C PRO A 432 -31.42 1.24 -12.27
N ASP A 433 -32.37 1.90 -12.92
CA ASP A 433 -32.16 3.13 -13.71
C ASP A 433 -31.54 4.30 -12.91
N SER A 434 -31.68 4.28 -11.58
CA SER A 434 -31.06 5.27 -10.69
C SER A 434 -29.55 5.12 -10.54
N VAL A 435 -28.96 3.98 -10.97
CA VAL A 435 -27.54 3.70 -10.77
C VAL A 435 -26.69 4.48 -11.75
N MET A 436 -25.77 5.29 -11.19
CA MET A 436 -24.74 6.01 -11.91
C MET A 436 -23.39 5.74 -11.23
N ALA A 437 -22.53 5.02 -11.92
CA ALA A 437 -21.24 4.61 -11.36
C ALA A 437 -20.14 4.62 -12.42
N ASP A 438 -18.89 4.58 -11.96
CA ASP A 438 -17.71 4.30 -12.77
C ASP A 438 -17.03 3.05 -12.20
N CYS A 439 -17.10 1.96 -12.94
CA CYS A 439 -16.63 0.65 -12.53
C CYS A 439 -15.41 0.22 -13.32
N ALA A 440 -14.57 -0.64 -12.75
CA ALA A 440 -13.59 -1.39 -13.52
C ALA A 440 -14.16 -2.76 -13.90
N VAL A 441 -13.80 -3.20 -15.10
CA VAL A 441 -14.21 -4.50 -15.66
C VAL A 441 -12.97 -5.29 -16.04
N SER A 442 -12.86 -6.48 -15.48
CA SER A 442 -11.90 -7.51 -15.87
C SER A 442 -12.62 -8.68 -16.53
N VAL A 443 -12.04 -9.20 -17.59
CA VAL A 443 -12.42 -10.51 -18.16
C VAL A 443 -11.18 -11.38 -18.21
N THR A 444 -11.22 -12.49 -17.52
CA THR A 444 -10.12 -13.45 -17.45
C THR A 444 -10.52 -14.80 -18.03
N ASP A 445 -9.54 -15.57 -18.47
CA ASP A 445 -9.72 -16.98 -18.82
C ASP A 445 -9.94 -17.79 -17.53
N ALA A 446 -11.17 -18.22 -17.30
CA ALA A 446 -11.54 -18.98 -16.12
C ALA A 446 -10.96 -20.40 -16.07
N THR A 447 -10.35 -20.88 -17.15
CA THR A 447 -9.65 -22.19 -17.19
C THR A 447 -8.22 -22.10 -16.67
N THR A 448 -7.62 -20.93 -16.72
CA THR A 448 -6.19 -20.71 -16.39
C THR A 448 -5.97 -19.76 -15.21
N VAL A 449 -6.95 -18.91 -14.91
CA VAL A 449 -6.93 -17.95 -13.80
C VAL A 449 -7.90 -18.41 -12.72
N SER A 450 -7.38 -18.64 -11.51
CA SER A 450 -8.20 -18.97 -10.35
C SER A 450 -9.09 -17.79 -9.95
N ASN A 451 -10.24 -18.10 -9.33
CA ASN A 451 -11.07 -17.07 -8.74
C ASN A 451 -10.40 -16.43 -7.53
N ASP A 452 -10.45 -15.12 -7.43
CA ASP A 452 -10.01 -14.41 -6.23
C ASP A 452 -11.10 -14.42 -5.17
N THR A 453 -11.05 -15.40 -4.30
CA THR A 453 -11.96 -15.50 -3.14
C THR A 453 -11.44 -14.75 -1.91
N THR A 454 -10.28 -14.11 -2.01
CA THR A 454 -9.62 -13.50 -0.87
C THR A 454 -10.13 -12.11 -0.56
N ASN A 455 -10.37 -11.28 -1.58
CA ASN A 455 -10.68 -9.86 -1.37
C ASN A 455 -11.53 -9.29 -2.51
N ASN A 456 -12.54 -8.49 -2.18
CA ASN A 456 -13.36 -7.73 -3.11
C ASN A 456 -13.74 -6.36 -2.51
N ILE A 457 -14.43 -5.52 -3.28
CA ILE A 457 -14.81 -4.17 -2.84
C ILE A 457 -15.70 -4.19 -1.60
N VAL A 458 -16.60 -5.16 -1.48
CA VAL A 458 -17.54 -5.30 -0.35
C VAL A 458 -16.78 -5.63 0.93
N SER A 459 -15.99 -6.70 0.89
CA SER A 459 -15.20 -7.15 2.04
C SER A 459 -14.16 -6.13 2.49
N THR A 460 -13.63 -5.34 1.56
CA THR A 460 -12.67 -4.29 1.90
C THR A 460 -13.35 -3.09 2.56
N LEU A 461 -14.33 -2.49 1.91
CA LEU A 461 -14.89 -1.22 2.35
C LEU A 461 -15.84 -1.36 3.55
N LEU A 462 -16.52 -2.50 3.71
CA LEU A 462 -17.44 -2.73 4.83
C LEU A 462 -16.79 -3.45 6.02
N LEU A 463 -15.70 -4.20 5.82
CA LEU A 463 -15.14 -5.07 6.86
C LEU A 463 -13.66 -4.79 7.15
N SER A 464 -12.74 -5.13 6.24
CA SER A 464 -11.32 -5.20 6.58
C SER A 464 -10.70 -3.83 6.84
N GLN A 465 -11.21 -2.75 6.26
CA GLN A 465 -10.75 -1.39 6.58
C GLN A 465 -11.34 -0.78 7.85
N GLU A 466 -12.26 -1.45 8.50
CA GLU A 466 -12.81 -1.04 9.81
C GLU A 466 -12.14 -1.74 10.99
N LEU A 467 -11.49 -2.89 10.77
CA LEU A 467 -10.97 -3.76 11.82
C LEU A 467 -9.43 -3.73 11.91
N LYS A 468 -8.91 -3.95 13.10
CA LYS A 468 -7.48 -4.12 13.36
C LYS A 468 -7.03 -5.52 13.01
N GLY A 469 -5.80 -5.64 12.49
CA GLY A 469 -5.16 -6.90 12.20
C GLY A 469 -5.59 -7.55 10.89
N TYR A 470 -5.01 -8.71 10.63
CA TYR A 470 -5.27 -9.48 9.42
C TYR A 470 -6.57 -10.28 9.53
N ILE A 471 -7.38 -10.24 8.48
CA ILE A 471 -8.58 -11.06 8.32
C ILE A 471 -8.31 -12.05 7.18
N GLU A 472 -8.42 -13.32 7.49
CA GLU A 472 -8.25 -14.39 6.52
C GLU A 472 -9.49 -14.50 5.65
N GLN A 473 -9.31 -14.50 4.32
CA GLN A 473 -10.36 -14.62 3.30
C GLN A 473 -11.59 -13.73 3.54
N PRO A 474 -11.44 -12.39 3.62
CA PRO A 474 -12.53 -11.51 4.00
C PRO A 474 -13.72 -11.54 3.03
N ALA A 475 -13.54 -11.87 1.75
CA ALA A 475 -14.64 -12.03 0.79
C ALA A 475 -15.51 -13.25 1.08
N TRP A 476 -14.95 -14.29 1.71
CA TRP A 476 -15.69 -15.51 2.07
C TRP A 476 -16.91 -15.22 2.94
N TYR A 477 -16.85 -14.25 3.85
CA TYR A 477 -17.95 -13.92 4.77
C TYR A 477 -19.22 -13.39 4.06
N PHE A 478 -19.08 -12.90 2.82
CA PHE A 478 -20.15 -12.30 2.03
C PHE A 478 -20.70 -13.20 0.92
N ALA A 479 -20.06 -14.32 0.64
CA ALA A 479 -20.46 -15.23 -0.43
C ALA A 479 -21.80 -15.95 -0.16
N ASP A 480 -22.28 -15.94 1.10
CA ASP A 480 -23.54 -16.56 1.49
C ASP A 480 -24.12 -15.85 2.72
N HIS A 481 -25.40 -15.45 2.66
CA HIS A 481 -26.10 -14.82 3.78
C HIS A 481 -26.18 -15.71 5.03
N GLY A 482 -26.07 -17.02 4.91
CA GLY A 482 -26.01 -17.97 6.02
C GLY A 482 -24.76 -17.82 6.91
N ARG A 483 -23.76 -17.05 6.49
CA ARG A 483 -22.49 -16.86 7.20
C ARG A 483 -22.49 -15.76 8.25
N SER A 484 -23.65 -15.19 8.58
CA SER A 484 -23.79 -14.14 9.60
C SER A 484 -23.24 -14.52 10.97
N GLY A 485 -23.33 -15.81 11.37
CA GLY A 485 -22.73 -16.31 12.62
C GLY A 485 -21.20 -16.27 12.63
N TYR A 486 -20.56 -16.45 11.48
CA TYR A 486 -19.11 -16.32 11.35
C TYR A 486 -18.66 -14.84 11.35
N LEU A 487 -19.47 -13.94 10.80
CA LEU A 487 -19.26 -12.49 10.94
C LEU A 487 -19.34 -12.06 12.41
N ASP A 488 -20.32 -12.57 13.18
CA ASP A 488 -20.42 -12.29 14.61
C ASP A 488 -19.21 -12.83 15.38
N LEU A 489 -18.75 -14.04 15.06
CA LEU A 489 -17.54 -14.61 15.63
C LEU A 489 -16.30 -13.78 15.30
N LEU A 490 -16.19 -13.26 14.09
CA LEU A 490 -15.11 -12.35 13.71
C LEU A 490 -15.17 -11.05 14.53
N MET A 491 -16.37 -10.48 14.74
CA MET A 491 -16.57 -9.27 15.57
C MET A 491 -16.20 -9.47 17.04
N LEU A 492 -16.23 -10.70 17.54
CA LEU A 492 -15.74 -11.04 18.88
C LEU A 492 -14.22 -11.09 18.99
N THR A 493 -13.53 -11.32 17.86
CA THR A 493 -12.08 -11.58 17.84
C THR A 493 -11.26 -10.45 17.24
N GLN A 494 -11.89 -9.38 16.76
CA GLN A 494 -11.24 -8.24 16.14
C GLN A 494 -11.61 -6.92 16.82
N GLY A 495 -10.69 -5.96 16.85
CA GLY A 495 -10.91 -4.63 17.38
C GLY A 495 -11.19 -3.61 16.28
N TRP A 496 -11.95 -2.57 16.61
CA TRP A 496 -12.18 -1.42 15.73
C TRP A 496 -10.96 -0.50 15.69
N ARG A 497 -10.68 0.15 14.54
CA ARG A 497 -9.40 0.86 14.37
C ARG A 497 -9.46 2.35 14.00
N ARG A 498 -10.65 2.90 13.74
CA ARG A 498 -10.72 4.24 13.09
C ARG A 498 -10.35 5.39 14.01
N TYR A 499 -10.89 5.41 15.25
CA TYR A 499 -10.62 6.42 16.26
C TYR A 499 -10.41 5.78 17.62
N ASP A 500 -9.71 6.46 18.51
CA ASP A 500 -9.68 6.13 19.93
C ASP A 500 -10.97 6.66 20.60
N ILE A 501 -12.00 5.82 20.62
CA ILE A 501 -13.32 6.20 21.16
C ILE A 501 -13.25 6.64 22.61
N GLN A 502 -12.37 6.05 23.43
CA GLN A 502 -12.15 6.46 24.80
C GLN A 502 -11.73 7.93 24.91
N LYS A 503 -10.79 8.36 24.07
CA LYS A 503 -10.35 9.77 24.01
C LYS A 503 -11.45 10.68 23.50
N VAL A 504 -12.18 10.25 22.46
CA VAL A 504 -13.29 11.02 21.88
C VAL A 504 -14.39 11.25 22.90
N LEU A 505 -14.81 10.22 23.63
CA LEU A 505 -15.84 10.33 24.68
C LEU A 505 -15.42 11.25 25.83
N LYS A 506 -14.13 11.34 26.15
CA LYS A 506 -13.57 12.33 27.11
C LYS A 506 -13.45 13.75 26.55
N GLY A 507 -13.80 13.96 25.27
CA GLY A 507 -13.80 15.27 24.63
C GLY A 507 -12.49 15.64 23.92
N ASN A 508 -11.53 14.73 23.86
CA ASN A 508 -10.29 14.90 23.09
C ASN A 508 -10.57 14.58 21.63
N THR A 509 -10.20 15.49 20.75
CA THR A 509 -10.40 15.34 19.30
C THR A 509 -9.05 15.08 18.62
N GLU A 510 -8.94 14.00 17.91
CA GLU A 510 -7.80 13.74 17.01
C GLU A 510 -7.87 14.70 15.83
N LYS A 511 -6.74 15.23 15.43
CA LYS A 511 -6.64 16.17 14.31
C LYS A 511 -5.89 15.54 13.15
N VAL A 512 -6.23 16.00 11.97
CA VAL A 512 -5.51 15.65 10.74
C VAL A 512 -4.07 16.19 10.82
N SER A 513 -3.09 15.33 10.61
CA SER A 513 -1.67 15.72 10.55
C SER A 513 -1.24 16.09 9.12
N ILE A 514 -1.84 15.47 8.12
CA ILE A 514 -1.54 15.64 6.69
C ILE A 514 -2.86 15.91 5.96
N SER A 515 -2.95 17.02 5.23
CA SER A 515 -4.12 17.33 4.38
C SER A 515 -4.17 16.43 3.14
N PRO A 516 -5.37 16.22 2.55
CA PRO A 516 -5.49 15.57 1.25
C PRO A 516 -4.58 16.23 0.21
N GLU A 517 -3.88 15.42 -0.56
CA GLU A 517 -2.92 15.88 -1.57
C GLU A 517 -3.65 16.24 -2.88
N THR A 518 -3.71 17.51 -3.20
CA THR A 518 -4.38 18.04 -4.40
C THR A 518 -3.41 18.36 -5.53
N SER A 519 -2.12 18.49 -5.23
CA SER A 519 -1.04 18.76 -6.17
C SER A 519 0.28 18.20 -5.62
N MET A 520 1.28 18.08 -6.47
CA MET A 520 2.64 17.76 -6.02
C MET A 520 3.23 18.95 -5.27
N SER A 521 4.18 18.67 -4.37
CA SER A 521 4.87 19.68 -3.59
C SER A 521 6.35 19.36 -3.39
N ILE A 522 7.17 20.42 -3.30
CA ILE A 522 8.57 20.34 -2.88
C ILE A 522 8.80 21.44 -1.85
N SER A 523 9.32 21.07 -0.69
CA SER A 523 9.66 21.99 0.39
C SER A 523 11.11 21.83 0.83
N GLY A 524 11.58 22.81 1.58
CA GLY A 524 12.93 22.78 2.11
C GLY A 524 13.29 24.06 2.87
N LYS A 525 14.57 24.20 3.12
CA LYS A 525 15.12 25.30 3.90
C LYS A 525 16.38 25.89 3.26
N VAL A 526 16.45 27.19 3.22
CA VAL A 526 17.66 27.91 2.85
C VAL A 526 18.37 28.41 4.12
N THR A 527 19.63 28.03 4.28
CA THR A 527 20.45 28.42 5.44
C THR A 527 21.70 29.20 5.03
N SER A 528 22.36 29.79 6.00
CA SER A 528 23.68 30.40 5.80
C SER A 528 24.74 29.31 5.64
N ASN A 529 25.77 29.54 4.81
CA ASN A 529 26.93 28.63 4.68
C ASN A 529 27.76 28.49 5.95
N VAL A 530 27.66 29.48 6.86
CA VAL A 530 28.50 29.54 8.08
C VAL A 530 27.71 29.07 9.31
N THR A 531 26.38 29.26 9.28
CA THR A 531 25.50 28.91 10.40
C THR A 531 24.29 28.15 9.87
N THR A 532 23.71 27.29 10.69
CA THR A 532 22.45 26.56 10.34
C THR A 532 21.20 27.46 10.40
N LYS A 533 21.38 28.77 10.65
CA LYS A 533 20.30 29.76 10.75
C LYS A 533 19.63 29.93 9.38
N GLY A 534 18.30 29.86 9.36
CA GLY A 534 17.49 30.10 8.16
C GLY A 534 17.70 31.52 7.63
N ARG A 535 17.65 31.65 6.31
CA ARG A 535 17.74 32.93 5.58
C ARG A 535 16.37 33.36 5.10
N LYS A 536 15.83 34.42 5.70
CA LYS A 536 14.60 35.10 5.28
C LYS A 536 14.78 35.80 3.94
N GLY A 537 13.72 35.78 3.09
CA GLY A 537 13.64 36.54 1.85
C GLY A 537 14.62 36.08 0.77
N SER A 538 15.15 34.86 0.85
CA SER A 538 15.93 34.30 -0.25
C SER A 538 14.98 33.84 -1.34
N SER A 539 15.25 34.18 -2.61
CA SER A 539 14.56 33.60 -3.76
C SER A 539 14.98 32.18 -3.95
N VAL A 540 14.01 31.30 -4.22
CA VAL A 540 14.25 29.92 -4.63
C VAL A 540 13.51 29.71 -5.95
N MET A 541 14.24 29.34 -6.98
CA MET A 541 13.71 29.03 -8.31
C MET A 541 13.72 27.52 -8.51
N MET A 542 12.67 26.97 -9.09
CA MET A 542 12.57 25.58 -9.48
C MET A 542 12.40 25.45 -10.99
N SER A 543 13.25 24.68 -11.62
CA SER A 543 13.15 24.31 -13.04
C SER A 543 13.08 22.80 -13.20
N SER A 544 12.51 22.33 -14.32
CA SER A 544 12.42 20.90 -14.62
C SER A 544 13.10 20.58 -15.94
N ASN A 545 13.55 19.34 -16.09
CA ASN A 545 14.08 18.82 -17.34
C ASN A 545 13.02 18.66 -18.44
N ARG A 546 11.73 18.89 -18.14
CA ARG A 546 10.61 18.74 -19.09
C ARG A 546 9.98 20.04 -19.57
N GLY A 547 10.33 21.19 -18.98
CA GLY A 547 9.64 22.41 -19.33
C GLY A 547 10.24 23.71 -18.80
N GLY A 548 11.55 23.79 -18.51
CA GLY A 548 12.18 25.03 -18.06
C GLY A 548 11.76 25.45 -16.65
N LEU A 549 11.55 26.77 -16.42
CA LEU A 549 11.11 27.30 -15.13
C LEU A 549 9.72 26.77 -14.77
N VAL A 550 9.60 26.12 -13.60
CA VAL A 550 8.33 25.61 -13.08
C VAL A 550 7.68 26.65 -12.16
N ASP A 551 8.47 27.22 -11.22
CA ASP A 551 7.97 28.16 -10.24
C ASP A 551 9.14 28.91 -9.54
N GLU A 552 8.82 30.02 -8.89
CA GLU A 552 9.72 30.80 -8.05
C GLU A 552 9.01 31.20 -6.76
N THR A 553 9.70 31.04 -5.63
CA THR A 553 9.18 31.41 -4.32
C THR A 553 10.22 32.12 -3.48
N THR A 554 9.83 32.72 -2.35
CA THR A 554 10.74 33.33 -1.39
C THR A 554 10.61 32.66 -0.02
N THR A 555 11.75 32.56 0.69
CA THR A 555 11.77 31.93 2.00
C THR A 555 11.13 32.82 3.08
N ASP A 556 10.48 32.18 4.05
CA ASP A 556 9.89 32.79 5.25
C ASP A 556 10.96 33.23 6.28
N ASP A 557 10.50 33.66 7.46
CA ASP A 557 11.36 34.14 8.57
C ASP A 557 12.33 33.08 9.10
N ASN A 558 12.00 31.79 8.94
CA ASN A 558 12.80 30.64 9.33
C ASN A 558 13.69 30.10 8.20
N GLY A 559 13.62 30.73 7.02
CA GLY A 559 14.28 30.26 5.81
C GLY A 559 13.61 29.11 5.10
N LEU A 560 12.34 28.79 5.44
CA LEU A 560 11.57 27.73 4.81
C LEU A 560 10.97 28.22 3.50
N PHE A 561 10.91 27.33 2.51
CA PHE A 561 10.24 27.55 1.24
C PHE A 561 9.36 26.38 0.87
N HIS A 562 8.40 26.62 0.01
CA HIS A 562 7.43 25.65 -0.40
C HIS A 562 6.94 25.90 -1.82
N PHE A 563 7.01 24.89 -2.68
CA PHE A 563 6.41 24.86 -4.00
C PHE A 563 5.20 23.96 -3.98
N ASN A 564 4.09 24.44 -4.52
CA ASN A 564 2.82 23.73 -4.63
C ASN A 564 2.23 23.95 -6.02
N ASN A 565 1.12 23.30 -6.31
CA ASN A 565 0.30 23.54 -7.50
C ASN A 565 1.00 23.22 -8.83
N PHE A 566 1.90 22.24 -8.80
CA PHE A 566 2.45 21.69 -10.03
C PHE A 566 2.16 20.20 -10.12
N GLU A 567 2.16 19.67 -11.35
CA GLU A 567 1.97 18.24 -11.63
C GLU A 567 2.94 17.83 -12.72
N MET A 568 3.79 16.88 -12.43
CA MET A 568 4.76 16.36 -13.40
C MET A 568 4.73 14.83 -13.40
N PRO A 569 4.87 14.22 -14.58
CA PRO A 569 4.92 12.78 -14.69
C PRO A 569 6.19 12.25 -14.03
N ASP A 570 6.18 10.95 -13.75
CA ASP A 570 7.34 10.25 -13.19
C ASP A 570 8.60 10.43 -14.05
N SER A 571 9.75 10.24 -13.41
CA SER A 571 11.07 10.47 -14.02
C SER A 571 11.36 11.95 -14.38
N THR A 572 10.62 12.90 -13.78
CA THR A 572 10.96 14.31 -13.88
C THR A 572 12.05 14.69 -12.87
N GLY A 573 13.15 15.24 -13.39
CA GLY A 573 14.20 15.84 -12.57
C GLY A 573 13.94 17.32 -12.37
N TYR A 574 14.18 17.81 -11.15
CA TYR A 574 14.05 19.21 -10.77
C TYR A 574 15.41 19.76 -10.37
N MET A 575 15.69 20.96 -10.78
CA MET A 575 16.79 21.76 -10.28
C MET A 575 16.22 22.92 -9.49
N LEU A 576 16.62 23.01 -8.24
CA LEU A 576 16.28 24.14 -7.37
C LEU A 576 17.54 24.99 -7.17
N MET A 577 17.38 26.30 -7.26
CA MET A 577 18.47 27.23 -7.09
C MET A 577 18.03 28.38 -6.17
N THR A 578 18.89 28.76 -5.20
CA THR A 578 18.57 29.84 -4.30
C THR A 578 19.54 31.02 -4.46
N ARG A 579 18.99 32.23 -4.31
CA ARG A 579 19.76 33.49 -4.21
C ARG A 579 19.25 34.27 -3.01
N SER A 580 20.16 34.89 -2.30
CA SER A 580 19.77 35.82 -1.21
C SER A 580 19.01 37.03 -1.78
N ALA A 581 18.27 37.77 -0.94
CA ALA A 581 17.60 39.01 -1.32
C ALA A 581 18.54 40.05 -1.99
N LYS A 582 19.85 39.92 -1.80
CA LYS A 582 20.89 40.76 -2.43
C LYS A 582 21.53 40.09 -3.65
N GLY A 583 20.99 39.02 -4.17
CA GLY A 583 21.48 38.27 -5.34
C GLY A 583 22.69 37.36 -5.10
N SER A 584 23.19 37.24 -3.87
CA SER A 584 24.34 36.38 -3.53
C SER A 584 23.93 34.91 -3.52
N THR A 585 24.81 34.05 -4.03
CA THR A 585 24.67 32.58 -4.04
C THR A 585 25.29 31.91 -2.79
N ASN A 586 25.75 32.66 -1.82
CA ASN A 586 26.41 32.16 -0.62
C ASN A 586 25.40 31.65 0.41
N SER A 587 24.68 30.59 0.09
CA SER A 587 23.67 29.95 0.92
C SER A 587 23.63 28.43 0.68
N VAL A 588 23.07 27.67 1.61
CA VAL A 588 22.86 26.23 1.52
C VAL A 588 21.38 26.00 1.31
N LEU A 589 21.06 25.22 0.29
CA LEU A 589 19.71 24.76 -0.02
C LEU A 589 19.54 23.33 0.48
N LEU A 590 18.64 23.15 1.44
CA LEU A 590 18.28 21.87 2.01
C LEU A 590 16.87 21.50 1.53
N ILE A 591 16.71 20.32 0.96
CA ILE A 591 15.42 19.83 0.47
C ILE A 591 14.88 18.80 1.45
N ASP A 592 13.60 18.92 1.80
CA ASP A 592 12.94 17.94 2.66
C ASP A 592 12.77 16.63 1.92
N ASN A 593 13.05 15.52 2.59
CA ASN A 593 12.77 14.20 2.06
C ASN A 593 11.26 13.91 2.04
N THR A 594 10.79 13.18 1.05
CA THR A 594 9.43 12.64 1.06
C THR A 594 9.40 11.44 1.99
N GLU A 595 8.62 11.55 3.06
CA GLU A 595 8.40 10.42 3.96
C GLU A 595 7.27 9.54 3.42
N TYR A 596 7.50 8.23 3.46
CA TYR A 596 6.53 7.20 3.12
C TYR A 596 6.26 6.31 4.32
N PRO A 597 5.05 5.72 4.45
CA PRO A 597 4.75 4.81 5.54
C PRO A 597 5.73 3.65 5.57
N ALA A 598 6.23 3.31 6.76
CA ALA A 598 7.13 2.17 6.93
C ALA A 598 6.48 0.85 6.45
N VAL A 599 7.27 -0.01 5.84
CA VAL A 599 6.79 -1.30 5.29
C VAL A 599 6.73 -2.39 6.37
N ASN A 600 7.54 -2.25 7.42
CA ASN A 600 7.89 -3.34 8.35
C ASN A 600 6.78 -3.80 9.30
N ASN A 601 5.61 -3.14 9.33
CA ASN A 601 4.57 -3.40 10.33
C ASN A 601 3.34 -4.16 9.78
N ILE A 602 3.33 -4.54 8.50
CA ILE A 602 2.16 -5.17 7.90
C ILE A 602 2.32 -6.69 7.97
N ILE A 603 1.51 -7.31 8.80
CA ILE A 603 1.45 -8.77 8.96
C ILE A 603 0.42 -9.31 7.97
N THR A 604 0.86 -9.66 6.76
CA THR A 604 0.11 -10.57 5.90
C THR A 604 0.70 -11.97 6.06
N PRO A 605 -0.10 -13.00 6.23
CA PRO A 605 0.39 -14.37 6.25
C PRO A 605 1.11 -14.69 4.94
N ILE A 606 2.21 -15.40 5.03
CA ILE A 606 2.91 -15.93 3.86
C ILE A 606 2.33 -17.32 3.61
N MET A 607 1.55 -17.48 2.56
CA MET A 607 0.95 -18.78 2.23
C MET A 607 2.01 -19.73 1.67
N CYS A 608 2.04 -20.94 2.23
CA CYS A 608 2.62 -22.11 1.60
C CYS A 608 1.52 -22.78 0.76
N ASP A 609 1.22 -22.25 -0.42
CA ASP A 609 0.21 -22.90 -1.24
C ASP A 609 0.84 -23.98 -2.11
N THR A 610 0.64 -25.23 -1.68
CA THR A 610 1.03 -26.42 -2.44
C THR A 610 -0.07 -26.89 -3.39
N THR A 611 -1.25 -26.27 -3.39
CA THR A 611 -2.47 -26.80 -4.05
C THR A 611 -2.81 -26.15 -5.39
N MET A 612 -2.39 -24.91 -5.62
CA MET A 612 -2.65 -24.21 -6.88
C MET A 612 -1.54 -24.51 -7.91
N ARG A 613 -1.59 -25.69 -8.49
CA ARG A 613 -0.90 -25.92 -9.76
C ARG A 613 -1.74 -25.26 -10.86
N GLY A 614 -1.46 -24.01 -11.19
CA GLY A 614 -1.91 -23.42 -12.43
C GLY A 614 -1.51 -24.33 -13.59
N ASN A 615 -2.24 -24.28 -14.70
CA ASN A 615 -1.96 -25.12 -15.86
C ASN A 615 -0.53 -24.85 -16.33
N MET A 616 0.43 -25.69 -15.86
CA MET A 616 1.87 -25.53 -16.07
C MET A 616 2.23 -25.47 -17.56
N GLU A 617 1.44 -26.14 -18.40
CA GLU A 617 1.66 -26.12 -19.85
C GLU A 617 1.30 -24.77 -20.46
N THR A 618 0.24 -24.13 -20.02
CA THR A 618 -0.13 -22.78 -20.47
C THR A 618 0.90 -21.75 -20.03
N MET A 619 1.43 -21.86 -18.82
CA MET A 619 2.48 -20.95 -18.32
C MET A 619 3.80 -21.14 -19.11
N LYS A 620 4.15 -22.39 -19.45
CA LYS A 620 5.30 -22.67 -20.28
C LYS A 620 5.15 -22.08 -21.69
N ARG A 621 4.00 -22.29 -22.34
CA ARG A 621 3.69 -21.69 -23.65
C ARG A 621 3.74 -20.16 -23.60
N TYR A 622 3.24 -19.57 -22.52
CA TYR A 622 3.31 -18.12 -22.32
C TYR A 622 4.76 -17.63 -22.17
N ALA A 623 5.56 -18.34 -21.38
CA ALA A 623 6.99 -18.03 -21.22
C ALA A 623 7.77 -18.17 -22.56
N ASP A 624 7.49 -19.26 -23.30
CA ASP A 624 8.09 -19.49 -24.60
C ASP A 624 7.66 -18.40 -25.61
N HIS A 625 6.39 -17.97 -25.56
CA HIS A 625 5.88 -16.91 -26.41
C HIS A 625 6.51 -15.54 -26.08
N ILE A 626 6.61 -15.19 -24.80
CA ILE A 626 7.33 -13.97 -24.37
C ILE A 626 8.79 -14.01 -24.84
N ALA A 627 9.46 -15.15 -24.69
CA ALA A 627 10.83 -15.33 -25.16
C ALA A 627 10.95 -15.17 -26.69
N MET A 628 9.97 -15.68 -27.46
CA MET A 628 9.93 -15.57 -28.93
C MET A 628 9.64 -14.14 -29.40
N VAL A 629 8.58 -13.50 -28.87
CA VAL A 629 8.15 -12.15 -29.28
C VAL A 629 9.22 -11.11 -28.98
N ASN A 630 9.97 -11.32 -27.92
CA ASN A 630 11.01 -10.39 -27.47
C ASN A 630 12.41 -10.73 -28.02
N GLY A 631 12.50 -11.68 -28.97
CA GLY A 631 13.76 -12.03 -29.64
C GLY A 631 14.86 -12.50 -28.69
N GLY A 632 14.52 -13.09 -27.56
CA GLY A 632 15.45 -13.51 -26.53
C GLY A 632 16.18 -12.37 -25.81
N ARG A 633 15.83 -11.13 -26.08
CA ARG A 633 16.42 -9.95 -25.42
C ARG A 633 15.34 -8.92 -25.05
N VAL A 634 14.55 -9.19 -24.04
CA VAL A 634 14.03 -8.09 -23.24
C VAL A 634 15.06 -7.82 -22.15
N VAL A 635 15.93 -6.91 -22.39
CA VAL A 635 16.60 -6.16 -21.33
C VAL A 635 15.56 -5.20 -20.82
N PHE A 636 14.70 -5.64 -19.88
CA PHE A 636 14.12 -4.71 -18.95
C PHE A 636 15.28 -4.13 -18.18
N LEU A 637 15.62 -2.90 -18.47
CA LEU A 637 16.47 -2.13 -17.57
C LEU A 637 15.69 -2.08 -16.25
N PRO A 638 16.21 -2.68 -15.17
CA PRO A 638 15.58 -2.50 -13.87
C PRO A 638 15.50 -0.99 -13.67
N GLU A 639 14.38 -0.52 -13.13
CA GLU A 639 14.32 0.82 -12.61
C GLU A 639 15.48 0.91 -11.64
N VAL A 640 16.52 1.62 -12.06
CA VAL A 640 17.66 1.87 -11.20
C VAL A 640 17.11 2.76 -10.12
N GLU A 641 16.78 2.16 -8.98
CA GLU A 641 16.70 2.89 -7.74
C GLU A 641 18.08 3.53 -7.62
N VAL A 642 18.16 4.81 -7.99
CA VAL A 642 19.33 5.63 -7.70
C VAL A 642 19.27 5.94 -6.20
N ASN A 643 19.43 4.90 -5.40
CA ASN A 643 20.22 5.03 -4.21
C ASN A 643 21.53 5.60 -4.71
N SER A 644 21.89 6.81 -4.31
CA SER A 644 23.08 7.54 -4.73
C SER A 644 24.37 6.77 -4.39
N LYS A 645 24.49 5.55 -4.93
CA LYS A 645 25.78 4.89 -5.09
C LYS A 645 26.41 5.61 -6.24
N ARG A 646 27.44 6.38 -5.92
CA ARG A 646 28.45 6.92 -6.79
C ARG A 646 28.42 6.22 -8.15
N VAL A 647 27.92 6.90 -9.19
CA VAL A 647 28.26 6.50 -10.56
C VAL A 647 29.79 6.45 -10.58
N PRO A 648 30.42 5.31 -10.85
CA PRO A 648 31.87 5.25 -10.84
C PRO A 648 32.38 6.32 -11.81
N LYS A 649 33.28 7.19 -11.30
CA LYS A 649 33.98 8.22 -12.07
C LYS A 649 34.53 7.69 -13.41
N THR A 650 34.67 6.36 -13.51
CA THR A 650 35.31 5.62 -14.59
C THR A 650 34.44 5.35 -15.82
N GLU A 651 33.12 5.36 -15.74
CA GLU A 651 32.26 4.91 -16.86
C GLU A 651 32.16 5.99 -17.97
N TYR A 652 31.75 7.20 -17.63
CA TYR A 652 31.68 8.30 -18.60
C TYR A 652 33.07 8.78 -19.01
N GLU A 653 34.05 8.78 -18.11
CA GLU A 653 35.43 9.12 -18.39
C GLU A 653 36.08 8.16 -19.42
N ASN A 654 35.84 6.86 -19.27
CA ASN A 654 36.31 5.87 -20.23
C ASN A 654 35.64 6.03 -21.60
N LEU A 655 34.35 6.34 -21.63
CA LEU A 655 33.59 6.62 -22.86
C LEU A 655 34.07 7.90 -23.53
N ALA A 656 34.36 8.94 -22.79
CA ALA A 656 34.88 10.21 -23.28
C ALA A 656 36.32 10.07 -23.84
N LYS A 657 37.18 9.25 -23.24
CA LYS A 657 38.53 8.95 -23.75
C LYS A 657 38.51 8.26 -25.12
N ILE A 658 37.45 7.51 -25.44
CA ILE A 658 37.29 6.80 -26.72
C ILE A 658 36.63 7.72 -27.75
N ASN A 659 35.59 8.47 -27.40
CA ASN A 659 34.70 9.18 -28.31
C ASN A 659 34.39 10.63 -27.92
N GLY A 660 35.27 11.32 -27.19
CA GLY A 660 34.94 12.66 -26.71
C GLY A 660 36.09 13.37 -26.02
N VAL A 661 35.71 14.25 -25.11
CA VAL A 661 36.61 15.03 -24.24
C VAL A 661 36.13 14.90 -22.81
N SER A 662 37.03 14.66 -21.87
CA SER A 662 36.76 14.64 -20.45
C SER A 662 37.53 15.76 -19.74
N ILE A 663 36.86 16.51 -18.89
CA ILE A 663 37.44 17.60 -18.08
C ILE A 663 37.31 17.19 -16.61
N SER A 664 38.43 16.93 -15.99
CA SER A 664 38.50 16.45 -14.62
C SER A 664 38.30 17.56 -13.58
N GLU A 665 38.02 17.18 -12.34
CA GLU A 665 37.91 18.10 -11.20
C GLU A 665 39.17 18.98 -11.05
N THR A 666 40.37 18.41 -11.23
CA THR A 666 41.63 19.12 -11.11
C THR A 666 41.74 20.24 -12.15
N GLU A 667 41.42 19.92 -13.42
CA GLU A 667 41.40 20.89 -14.49
C GLU A 667 40.37 22.00 -14.27
N LEU A 668 39.17 21.65 -13.76
CA LEU A 668 38.13 22.62 -13.43
C LEU A 668 38.56 23.54 -12.29
N MET A 669 39.25 23.03 -11.27
CA MET A 669 39.75 23.83 -10.14
C MET A 669 40.88 24.79 -10.56
N ASP A 670 41.75 24.35 -11.47
CA ASP A 670 42.84 25.19 -12.03
C ASP A 670 42.29 26.38 -12.85
N MET A 671 41.08 26.25 -13.39
CA MET A 671 40.42 27.33 -14.12
C MET A 671 39.86 28.44 -13.23
N GLY A 672 39.95 28.29 -11.90
CA GLY A 672 39.34 29.18 -10.92
C GLY A 672 37.80 29.10 -10.87
N ASN A 673 37.18 29.96 -10.07
CA ASN A 673 35.73 29.96 -9.89
C ASN A 673 34.98 30.61 -11.09
N LYS A 674 34.80 29.85 -12.18
CA LYS A 674 34.07 30.27 -13.38
C LYS A 674 32.75 29.52 -13.52
N SER A 675 31.79 30.11 -14.22
CA SER A 675 30.58 29.36 -14.60
C SER A 675 30.97 28.23 -15.60
N ILE A 676 30.24 27.13 -15.58
CA ILE A 676 30.47 26.04 -16.55
C ILE A 676 30.17 26.50 -17.97
N PHE A 677 29.24 27.46 -18.14
CA PHE A 677 29.00 28.10 -19.42
C PHE A 677 30.27 28.77 -19.94
N ASP A 678 30.94 29.54 -19.09
CA ASP A 678 32.19 30.25 -19.48
C ASP A 678 33.33 29.27 -19.72
N VAL A 679 33.42 28.21 -18.93
CA VAL A 679 34.39 27.11 -19.15
C VAL A 679 34.23 26.50 -20.53
N LEU A 680 33.03 26.14 -20.92
CA LEU A 680 32.73 25.49 -22.21
C LEU A 680 32.85 26.49 -23.38
N ARG A 681 32.57 27.78 -23.17
CA ARG A 681 32.57 28.79 -24.22
C ARG A 681 33.98 29.34 -24.56
N TRP A 682 34.78 29.55 -23.56
CA TRP A 682 36.07 30.27 -23.69
C TRP A 682 37.30 29.34 -23.73
N ASN A 683 37.15 28.09 -23.41
CA ASN A 683 38.22 27.13 -23.55
C ASN A 683 38.08 26.36 -24.89
N ALA A 684 39.17 26.15 -25.61
CA ALA A 684 39.19 25.46 -26.89
C ALA A 684 39.10 23.95 -26.68
N TYR A 685 37.90 23.39 -26.67
CA TYR A 685 37.72 21.94 -26.70
C TYR A 685 37.54 21.47 -28.14
N PRO A 686 38.36 20.51 -28.63
CA PRO A 686 38.30 20.05 -30.04
C PRO A 686 36.90 19.62 -30.44
N GLY A 687 36.31 20.29 -31.43
CA GLY A 687 34.99 19.99 -31.98
C GLY A 687 33.82 20.63 -31.28
N LEU A 688 33.98 21.24 -30.09
CA LEU A 688 32.94 21.97 -29.39
C LEU A 688 32.89 23.43 -29.88
N MET A 689 31.71 23.89 -30.27
CA MET A 689 31.46 25.24 -30.75
C MET A 689 30.19 25.82 -30.08
N PHE A 690 30.22 27.09 -29.71
CA PHE A 690 29.06 27.84 -29.27
C PHE A 690 28.46 28.62 -30.46
N ASP A 691 27.21 28.33 -30.80
CA ASP A 691 26.48 29.07 -31.83
C ASP A 691 25.58 30.13 -31.18
N SER A 692 25.91 31.41 -31.42
CA SER A 692 25.19 32.54 -30.84
C SER A 692 23.77 32.73 -31.38
N ARG A 693 23.43 32.11 -32.52
CA ARG A 693 22.06 32.17 -33.11
C ARG A 693 21.09 31.34 -32.31
N TYR A 694 21.58 30.19 -31.80
CA TYR A 694 20.80 29.26 -30.97
C TYR A 694 21.07 29.48 -29.48
N ASN A 695 22.09 30.27 -29.13
CA ASN A 695 22.58 30.42 -27.74
C ASN A 695 22.91 29.08 -27.05
N TRP A 696 23.48 28.14 -27.85
CA TRP A 696 23.76 26.77 -27.40
C TRP A 696 25.06 26.18 -27.97
N PHE A 697 25.50 25.07 -27.39
CA PHE A 697 26.70 24.35 -27.77
C PHE A 697 26.42 23.28 -28.82
N PHE A 698 27.32 23.20 -29.80
CA PHE A 698 27.35 22.17 -30.84
C PHE A 698 28.70 21.44 -30.73
N TYR A 699 28.63 20.11 -30.84
CA TYR A 699 29.81 19.26 -30.88
C TYR A 699 29.90 18.57 -32.23
N HIS A 700 30.97 18.81 -32.98
CA HIS A 700 31.11 18.40 -34.38
C HIS A 700 29.89 18.73 -35.26
N MET A 701 29.44 20.02 -35.21
CA MET A 701 28.31 20.55 -35.97
C MET A 701 26.91 20.00 -35.56
N ARG A 702 26.80 19.33 -34.42
CA ARG A 702 25.55 18.77 -33.90
C ARG A 702 25.17 19.38 -32.56
N PRO A 703 23.89 19.68 -32.32
CA PRO A 703 23.45 20.19 -31.03
C PRO A 703 23.70 19.15 -29.95
N THR A 704 24.21 19.59 -28.81
CA THR A 704 24.51 18.70 -27.69
C THR A 704 23.30 18.51 -26.80
N TYR A 705 23.04 17.26 -26.35
CA TYR A 705 22.20 16.98 -25.19
C TYR A 705 22.94 17.45 -23.93
N LEU A 706 22.18 18.03 -23.00
CA LEU A 706 22.70 18.35 -21.67
C LEU A 706 22.23 17.29 -20.69
N VAL A 707 23.16 16.63 -20.03
CA VAL A 707 22.92 15.66 -18.96
C VAL A 707 23.61 16.15 -17.70
N VAL A 708 22.87 16.34 -16.61
CA VAL A 708 23.42 16.73 -15.31
C VAL A 708 23.00 15.70 -14.27
N ASP A 709 23.98 15.09 -13.62
CA ASP A 709 23.79 14.01 -12.62
C ASP A 709 22.83 12.92 -13.10
N GLY A 710 22.98 12.47 -14.34
CA GLY A 710 22.16 11.46 -14.98
C GLY A 710 20.78 11.95 -15.44
N THR A 711 20.43 13.22 -15.33
CA THR A 711 19.19 13.79 -15.81
C THR A 711 19.37 14.51 -17.15
N VAL A 712 18.61 14.09 -18.19
CA VAL A 712 18.64 14.74 -19.51
C VAL A 712 17.81 16.03 -19.49
N TRP A 713 18.42 17.12 -19.93
CA TRP A 713 17.78 18.45 -19.99
C TRP A 713 17.31 18.83 -21.42
N ASN A 714 17.36 17.88 -22.32
CA ASN A 714 16.91 18.02 -23.73
C ASN A 714 15.71 17.12 -24.01
N THR A 715 14.59 17.30 -23.44
CA THR A 715 13.41 16.54 -23.85
C THR A 715 12.66 17.32 -24.94
N GLY A 716 12.95 17.01 -26.18
CA GLY A 716 12.15 17.43 -27.33
C GLY A 716 10.79 16.77 -27.32
N GLY A 717 9.91 17.26 -26.46
CA GLY A 717 8.46 17.00 -26.50
C GLY A 717 7.78 18.27 -27.02
N THR A 718 7.19 18.18 -28.10
CA THR A 718 6.23 18.90 -28.94
C THR A 718 5.61 20.25 -28.46
N ALA A 719 6.08 20.95 -27.45
CA ALA A 719 5.43 22.16 -26.94
C ALA A 719 6.34 23.37 -26.59
N MET A 720 7.65 23.23 -26.64
CA MET A 720 8.53 24.42 -26.46
C MET A 720 9.32 24.70 -27.74
N ASP A 721 9.45 25.99 -28.09
CA ASP A 721 10.37 26.34 -29.14
C ASP A 721 11.82 26.06 -28.68
N SER A 722 12.66 25.65 -29.62
CA SER A 722 14.05 25.26 -29.34
C SER A 722 14.84 26.39 -28.62
N LEU A 723 14.44 27.66 -28.82
CA LEU A 723 15.11 28.80 -28.24
C LEU A 723 14.87 28.90 -26.71
N SER A 724 13.65 28.71 -26.26
CA SER A 724 13.32 28.72 -24.82
C SER A 724 14.03 27.59 -24.07
N LEU A 725 14.12 26.41 -24.68
CA LEU A 725 14.86 25.28 -24.11
C LEU A 725 16.35 25.60 -23.98
N TYR A 726 16.96 26.12 -25.03
CA TYR A 726 18.40 26.48 -25.01
C TYR A 726 18.69 27.61 -24.01
N MET A 727 17.76 28.56 -23.85
CA MET A 727 17.90 29.60 -22.84
C MET A 727 17.89 29.03 -21.42
N ALA A 728 17.02 28.08 -21.12
CA ALA A 728 16.96 27.40 -19.82
C ALA A 728 18.26 26.61 -19.54
N GLN A 729 18.75 25.86 -20.52
CA GLN A 729 20.01 25.11 -20.44
C GLN A 729 21.23 26.04 -20.26
N THR A 730 21.26 27.15 -20.99
CA THR A 730 22.31 28.17 -20.83
C THR A 730 22.28 28.77 -19.42
N THR A 731 21.11 29.09 -18.91
CA THR A 731 20.94 29.58 -17.54
C THR A 731 21.45 28.59 -16.51
N LEU A 732 21.18 27.30 -16.72
CA LEU A 732 21.70 26.22 -15.89
C LEU A 732 23.23 26.19 -15.90
N LEU A 733 23.83 26.18 -17.10
CA LEU A 733 25.29 26.17 -17.22
C LEU A 733 25.95 27.41 -16.64
N GLN A 734 25.29 28.60 -16.68
CA GLN A 734 25.72 29.81 -16.04
C GLN A 734 25.65 29.77 -14.52
N SER A 735 24.71 29.00 -13.97
CA SER A 735 24.54 28.86 -12.52
C SER A 735 25.51 27.85 -11.89
N LEU A 736 25.95 26.85 -12.66
CA LEU A 736 26.96 25.89 -12.21
C LEU A 736 28.36 26.47 -12.33
N HIS A 737 29.15 26.30 -11.27
CA HIS A 737 30.54 26.78 -11.22
C HIS A 737 31.52 25.62 -11.13
N THR A 738 32.74 25.82 -11.56
CA THR A 738 33.83 24.85 -11.53
C THR A 738 34.03 24.17 -10.18
N ARG A 739 33.84 24.91 -9.07
CA ARG A 739 33.89 24.36 -7.71
C ARG A 739 32.77 23.34 -7.39
N ASP A 740 31.66 23.43 -8.10
CA ASP A 740 30.46 22.58 -7.86
C ASP A 740 30.44 21.32 -8.71
N VAL A 741 31.33 21.24 -9.71
CA VAL A 741 31.38 20.15 -10.69
C VAL A 741 32.59 19.25 -10.42
N LEU A 742 32.33 17.95 -10.45
CA LEU A 742 33.33 16.91 -10.29
C LEU A 742 34.00 16.58 -11.63
N GLN A 743 33.20 16.55 -12.71
CA GLN A 743 33.65 16.16 -14.04
C GLN A 743 32.68 16.63 -15.11
N ILE A 744 33.22 16.96 -16.30
CA ILE A 744 32.44 17.22 -17.50
C ILE A 744 32.93 16.29 -18.61
N ASP A 745 32.03 15.52 -19.20
CA ASP A 745 32.33 14.63 -20.34
C ASP A 745 31.55 15.09 -21.56
N ILE A 746 32.24 15.39 -22.64
CA ILE A 746 31.64 15.76 -23.92
C ILE A 746 31.75 14.54 -24.85
N LEU A 747 30.62 13.96 -25.19
CA LEU A 747 30.49 12.67 -25.89
C LEU A 747 29.89 12.84 -27.28
N LYS A 748 30.24 11.94 -28.22
CA LYS A 748 29.66 11.88 -29.57
C LYS A 748 29.41 10.45 -30.06
N GLY A 749 28.50 10.34 -31.02
CA GLY A 749 28.24 9.10 -31.77
C GLY A 749 27.20 8.20 -31.09
N ALA A 750 27.05 6.99 -31.60
CA ALA A 750 26.05 6.01 -31.19
C ALA A 750 26.09 5.71 -29.68
N ILE A 751 27.22 5.90 -29.02
CA ILE A 751 27.41 5.71 -27.58
C ILE A 751 26.55 6.66 -26.75
N VAL A 752 26.23 7.85 -27.26
CA VAL A 752 25.31 8.79 -26.59
C VAL A 752 23.89 8.23 -26.51
N GLY A 753 23.45 7.51 -27.56
CA GLY A 753 22.16 6.82 -27.57
C GLY A 753 22.07 5.61 -26.64
N THR A 754 23.21 5.06 -26.20
CA THR A 754 23.28 3.94 -25.25
C THR A 754 23.29 4.39 -23.79
N LEU A 755 23.43 5.70 -23.52
CA LEU A 755 23.34 6.22 -22.17
C LEU A 755 21.97 5.88 -21.60
N PRO A 756 21.86 5.27 -20.40
CA PRO A 756 20.58 4.82 -19.81
C PRO A 756 19.52 5.92 -19.78
N VAL A 757 19.95 7.17 -19.66
CA VAL A 757 19.11 8.36 -19.57
C VAL A 757 18.55 8.80 -20.92
N ILE A 758 19.21 8.45 -22.03
CA ILE A 758 18.85 8.85 -23.40
C ILE A 758 18.18 7.70 -24.14
N SER A 759 18.51 6.45 -23.82
CA SER A 759 18.03 5.23 -24.49
C SER A 759 16.50 5.00 -24.41
N GLY A 760 15.80 5.67 -23.53
CA GLY A 760 14.32 5.66 -23.43
C GLY A 760 13.62 6.49 -24.50
N ASN A 761 14.33 7.25 -25.31
CA ASN A 761 13.77 8.09 -26.35
C ASN A 761 13.88 7.40 -27.70
N VAL A 762 12.79 6.81 -28.20
CA VAL A 762 12.74 5.99 -29.42
C VAL A 762 13.19 6.78 -30.67
N GLU A 763 13.05 8.12 -30.66
CA GLU A 763 13.52 9.00 -31.74
C GLU A 763 15.04 9.14 -31.80
N ALA A 764 15.77 8.77 -30.74
CA ALA A 764 17.22 8.87 -30.67
C ALA A 764 17.94 7.61 -31.18
N MET A 765 17.25 6.49 -31.39
CA MET A 765 17.84 5.26 -31.90
C MET A 765 18.21 5.40 -33.38
N GLY A 766 19.51 5.47 -33.66
CA GLY A 766 20.06 5.54 -35.00
C GLY A 766 20.59 6.91 -35.42
N MET A 767 20.49 7.94 -34.61
CA MET A 767 21.08 9.26 -34.87
C MET A 767 22.50 9.34 -34.29
N ASP A 768 23.35 10.05 -35.01
CA ASP A 768 24.69 10.35 -34.53
C ASP A 768 24.60 11.57 -33.58
N LEU A 769 24.48 11.31 -32.29
CA LEU A 769 24.19 12.27 -31.23
C LEU A 769 25.45 12.81 -30.56
N SER A 770 25.33 13.97 -29.88
CA SER A 770 26.35 14.46 -28.97
C SER A 770 25.74 14.89 -27.65
N ALA A 771 26.53 14.81 -26.55
CA ALA A 771 26.08 15.17 -25.21
C ALA A 771 27.18 15.87 -24.40
N ILE A 772 26.77 16.83 -23.57
CA ILE A 772 27.57 17.36 -22.48
C ILE A 772 27.02 16.74 -21.20
N VAL A 773 27.82 15.87 -20.58
CA VAL A 773 27.47 15.18 -19.33
C VAL A 773 28.22 15.85 -18.19
N ILE A 774 27.51 16.38 -17.22
CA ILE A 774 28.05 17.07 -16.06
C ILE A 774 27.77 16.24 -14.83
N THR A 775 28.81 15.86 -14.12
CA THR A 775 28.71 15.22 -12.80
C THR A 775 29.06 16.26 -11.75
N THR A 776 28.09 16.56 -10.86
CA THR A 776 28.32 17.52 -9.79
C THR A 776 28.87 16.85 -8.53
N LYS A 777 29.44 17.65 -7.62
CA LYS A 777 29.89 17.15 -6.32
C LYS A 777 28.73 16.79 -5.37
N ASN A 778 27.46 17.00 -5.78
CA ASN A 778 26.25 16.72 -5.00
C ASN A 778 25.98 15.23 -4.73
N THR A 779 26.51 14.36 -5.59
CA THR A 779 26.47 12.92 -5.35
C THR A 779 27.29 12.46 -4.14
N THR A 780 28.06 13.35 -3.53
CA THR A 780 29.01 13.05 -2.43
C THR A 780 28.65 13.65 -1.06
N GLY A 781 27.46 14.26 -0.88
CA GLY A 781 26.97 14.68 0.46
C GLY A 781 27.65 15.90 1.10
N ASN A 782 28.31 16.77 0.35
CA ASN A 782 28.95 17.99 0.89
C ASN A 782 28.01 19.19 0.82
N SER A 783 27.84 19.91 1.94
CA SER A 783 26.75 20.81 2.30
C SER A 783 26.87 22.29 1.86
N ASP A 784 27.75 22.66 0.95
CA ASP A 784 28.02 24.10 0.64
C ASP A 784 27.36 24.58 -0.64
N ARG A 785 25.98 24.46 -0.78
CA ARG A 785 25.42 24.67 -2.10
C ARG A 785 24.11 25.41 -2.14
N HIS A 786 24.07 26.36 -3.07
CA HIS A 786 22.87 27.12 -3.46
C HIS A 786 22.05 26.43 -4.57
N VAL A 787 22.48 25.27 -5.07
CA VAL A 787 21.77 24.46 -6.09
C VAL A 787 21.55 23.05 -5.57
N ALA A 788 20.36 22.51 -5.77
CA ALA A 788 20.03 21.13 -5.46
C ALA A 788 19.31 20.48 -6.65
N TYR A 789 19.67 19.22 -6.91
CA TYR A 789 18.97 18.37 -7.87
C TYR A 789 18.09 17.40 -7.12
N VAL A 790 16.82 17.34 -7.51
CA VAL A 790 15.81 16.50 -6.85
C VAL A 790 15.08 15.69 -7.89
N ARG A 791 15.04 14.39 -7.70
CA ARG A 791 14.15 13.51 -8.42
C ARG A 791 13.08 13.05 -7.46
N ARG A 792 11.85 13.48 -7.69
CA ARG A 792 10.67 13.07 -6.91
C ARG A 792 9.87 12.06 -7.71
N LEU A 793 9.21 11.16 -7.00
CA LEU A 793 8.20 10.31 -7.61
C LEU A 793 7.11 11.19 -8.23
N GLY A 794 6.93 11.10 -9.53
CA GLY A 794 5.89 11.78 -10.27
C GLY A 794 4.70 10.86 -10.53
N TYR A 795 3.63 11.40 -11.09
CA TYR A 795 2.49 10.56 -11.44
C TYR A 795 2.81 9.69 -12.67
N GLN A 796 2.35 8.46 -12.64
CA GLN A 796 2.45 7.55 -13.76
C GLN A 796 1.59 8.05 -14.92
N ARG A 797 2.15 8.09 -16.13
CA ARG A 797 1.36 8.41 -17.33
C ARG A 797 0.35 7.28 -17.57
N PRO A 798 -0.92 7.60 -17.80
CA PRO A 798 -1.91 6.57 -18.13
C PRO A 798 -1.48 5.79 -19.37
N ALA A 799 -1.54 4.46 -19.27
CA ALA A 799 -1.44 3.57 -20.41
C ALA A 799 -2.77 2.81 -20.56
N ALA A 800 -3.14 2.51 -21.79
CA ALA A 800 -4.31 1.70 -22.07
C ALA A 800 -3.91 0.22 -22.11
N PHE A 801 -4.70 -0.64 -21.46
CA PHE A 801 -4.59 -2.07 -21.67
C PHE A 801 -4.87 -2.38 -23.15
N TYR A 802 -4.00 -3.16 -23.77
CA TYR A 802 -4.21 -3.54 -25.16
C TYR A 802 -5.34 -4.57 -25.28
N ASN A 803 -6.51 -4.13 -25.72
CA ASN A 803 -7.63 -5.00 -26.07
C ASN A 803 -7.54 -5.35 -27.57
N PRO A 804 -7.27 -6.62 -27.95
CA PRO A 804 -7.17 -7.00 -29.36
C PRO A 804 -8.49 -6.70 -30.10
N LYS A 805 -8.36 -6.16 -31.30
CA LYS A 805 -9.48 -5.90 -32.22
C LYS A 805 -9.66 -6.95 -33.31
N TYR A 806 -8.79 -7.97 -33.34
CA TYR A 806 -8.78 -9.07 -34.29
C TYR A 806 -8.54 -10.37 -33.54
N GLN A 807 -8.99 -11.47 -34.13
CA GLN A 807 -8.80 -12.78 -33.57
C GLN A 807 -7.33 -13.19 -33.70
N VAL A 808 -6.74 -13.56 -32.58
CA VAL A 808 -5.38 -14.12 -32.52
C VAL A 808 -5.52 -15.63 -32.75
N PRO A 809 -4.68 -16.26 -33.59
CA PRO A 809 -4.66 -17.72 -33.72
C PRO A 809 -4.56 -18.41 -32.36
N GLU A 810 -5.26 -19.53 -32.17
CA GLU A 810 -5.40 -20.21 -30.87
C GLU A 810 -4.04 -20.58 -30.25
N GLU A 811 -3.03 -20.88 -31.07
CA GLU A 811 -1.65 -21.16 -30.66
C GLU A 811 -0.93 -19.96 -30.01
N TYR A 812 -1.38 -18.73 -30.28
CA TYR A 812 -0.85 -17.48 -29.72
C TYR A 812 -1.79 -16.82 -28.71
N ALA A 813 -2.94 -17.43 -28.44
CA ALA A 813 -3.97 -16.92 -27.55
C ALA A 813 -3.69 -17.28 -26.08
N LEU A 814 -2.57 -16.79 -25.54
CA LEU A 814 -2.07 -17.18 -24.21
C LEU A 814 -2.37 -16.14 -23.12
N ARG A 815 -3.29 -15.22 -23.38
CA ARG A 815 -3.59 -14.16 -22.42
C ARG A 815 -4.47 -14.65 -21.30
N GLN A 816 -4.01 -14.49 -20.07
CA GLN A 816 -4.79 -14.73 -18.86
C GLN A 816 -5.86 -13.66 -18.62
N THR A 817 -5.51 -12.38 -18.80
CA THR A 817 -6.48 -11.28 -18.85
C THR A 817 -6.83 -10.99 -20.30
N ILE A 818 -8.07 -11.27 -20.68
CA ILE A 818 -8.59 -11.13 -22.04
C ILE A 818 -8.98 -9.68 -22.31
N TYR A 819 -9.62 -9.06 -21.32
CA TYR A 819 -10.06 -7.67 -21.37
C TYR A 819 -9.90 -6.99 -20.03
N TRP A 820 -9.44 -5.76 -20.05
CA TRP A 820 -9.41 -4.88 -18.90
C TRP A 820 -9.81 -3.48 -19.30
N ASN A 821 -10.75 -2.91 -18.55
CA ASN A 821 -11.09 -1.51 -18.65
C ASN A 821 -11.28 -0.94 -17.24
N PRO A 822 -10.40 -0.02 -16.80
CA PRO A 822 -10.46 0.55 -15.47
C PRO A 822 -11.59 1.56 -15.26
N SER A 823 -12.29 2.00 -16.33
CA SER A 823 -13.33 3.01 -16.24
C SER A 823 -14.45 2.71 -17.26
N VAL A 824 -15.46 1.98 -16.80
CA VAL A 824 -16.70 1.68 -17.51
C VAL A 824 -17.83 2.44 -16.84
N ARG A 825 -18.38 3.42 -17.54
CA ARG A 825 -19.45 4.25 -17.00
C ARG A 825 -20.81 3.59 -17.13
N ILE A 826 -21.45 3.42 -15.99
CA ILE A 826 -22.86 3.00 -15.90
C ILE A 826 -23.71 4.26 -15.93
N LYS A 827 -24.62 4.33 -16.91
CA LYS A 827 -25.59 5.41 -17.06
C LYS A 827 -26.98 4.82 -17.07
N ASN A 828 -27.85 5.34 -16.21
CA ASN A 828 -29.23 4.85 -16.06
C ASN A 828 -29.25 3.32 -15.91
N GLY A 829 -28.40 2.80 -15.04
CA GLY A 829 -28.29 1.37 -14.76
C GLY A 829 -27.63 0.51 -15.85
N ASN A 830 -27.27 1.07 -16.99
CA ASN A 830 -26.83 0.30 -18.16
C ASN A 830 -25.36 0.56 -18.51
N ALA A 831 -24.65 -0.50 -18.87
CA ALA A 831 -23.34 -0.47 -19.52
C ALA A 831 -23.18 -1.63 -20.49
N VAL A 832 -22.35 -1.44 -21.51
CA VAL A 832 -22.02 -2.48 -22.51
C VAL A 832 -20.52 -2.52 -22.71
N VAL A 833 -19.96 -3.72 -22.58
CA VAL A 833 -18.56 -4.02 -22.83
C VAL A 833 -18.45 -5.04 -23.93
N ARG A 834 -17.47 -4.89 -24.84
CA ARG A 834 -17.23 -5.82 -25.94
C ARG A 834 -15.77 -6.23 -25.95
N PHE A 835 -15.52 -7.53 -26.13
CA PHE A 835 -14.16 -8.06 -26.21
C PHE A 835 -14.07 -9.25 -27.17
N MET A 836 -12.87 -9.52 -27.65
CA MET A 836 -12.54 -10.71 -28.43
C MET A 836 -12.14 -11.86 -27.50
N PRO A 837 -12.69 -13.07 -27.70
CA PRO A 837 -12.46 -14.22 -26.81
C PRO A 837 -11.04 -14.76 -26.79
N ASN A 838 -10.25 -14.54 -27.81
CA ASN A 838 -8.82 -14.93 -27.89
C ASN A 838 -8.52 -16.39 -27.49
N GLY A 839 -9.35 -17.33 -27.92
CA GLY A 839 -9.15 -18.76 -27.72
C GLY A 839 -9.58 -19.31 -26.34
N ALA A 840 -9.96 -18.46 -25.39
CA ALA A 840 -10.51 -18.93 -24.12
C ALA A 840 -11.88 -19.57 -24.33
N LYS A 841 -12.12 -20.68 -23.62
CA LYS A 841 -13.39 -21.44 -23.68
C LYS A 841 -14.35 -21.04 -22.57
N LYS A 842 -13.81 -20.56 -21.46
CA LYS A 842 -14.55 -20.08 -20.28
C LYS A 842 -14.04 -18.72 -19.86
N TYR A 843 -14.94 -17.83 -19.55
CA TYR A 843 -14.63 -16.47 -19.14
C TYR A 843 -15.16 -16.22 -17.75
N ARG A 844 -14.40 -15.47 -16.96
CA ARG A 844 -14.89 -14.83 -15.74
C ARG A 844 -14.91 -13.34 -15.97
N VAL A 845 -16.09 -12.75 -15.86
CA VAL A 845 -16.32 -11.32 -15.90
C VAL A 845 -16.44 -10.82 -14.47
N THR A 846 -15.55 -9.95 -14.06
CA THR A 846 -15.60 -9.30 -12.74
C THR A 846 -15.76 -7.80 -12.93
N MET A 847 -16.78 -7.22 -12.31
CA MET A 847 -17.04 -5.78 -12.35
C MET A 847 -17.18 -5.26 -10.93
N GLU A 848 -16.41 -4.22 -10.60
CA GLU A 848 -16.44 -3.59 -9.29
C GLU A 848 -16.47 -2.07 -9.40
N GLY A 849 -17.19 -1.44 -8.46
CA GLY A 849 -17.33 0.00 -8.41
C GLY A 849 -18.14 0.51 -7.25
N VAL A 850 -18.29 1.82 -7.19
CA VAL A 850 -19.13 2.52 -6.21
C VAL A 850 -20.04 3.47 -6.95
N ASP A 851 -21.32 3.43 -6.67
CA ASP A 851 -22.26 4.38 -7.24
C ASP A 851 -22.23 5.73 -6.49
N LYS A 852 -22.88 6.75 -7.08
CA LYS A 852 -22.94 8.09 -6.48
C LYS A 852 -23.72 8.14 -5.16
N SER A 853 -24.55 7.13 -4.87
CA SER A 853 -25.34 7.00 -3.64
C SER A 853 -24.66 6.13 -2.58
N SER A 854 -23.38 5.80 -2.75
CA SER A 854 -22.54 4.97 -1.88
C SER A 854 -22.80 3.46 -1.93
N ARG A 855 -23.65 2.96 -2.85
CA ARG A 855 -23.84 1.54 -2.99
C ARG A 855 -22.66 0.91 -3.72
N LEU A 856 -22.27 -0.26 -3.27
CA LEU A 856 -21.17 -1.03 -3.85
C LEU A 856 -21.69 -1.88 -5.00
N ILE A 857 -20.89 -2.03 -6.04
CA ILE A 857 -21.15 -2.90 -7.17
C ILE A 857 -20.06 -3.97 -7.15
N HIS A 858 -20.47 -5.22 -6.99
CA HIS A 858 -19.60 -6.40 -7.10
C HIS A 858 -20.33 -7.47 -7.86
N LEU A 859 -19.99 -7.61 -9.11
CA LEU A 859 -20.62 -8.57 -10.01
C LEU A 859 -19.55 -9.51 -10.55
N GLU A 860 -19.80 -10.80 -10.41
CA GLU A 860 -18.92 -11.84 -10.92
C GLU A 860 -19.76 -12.87 -11.67
N LYS A 861 -19.40 -13.14 -12.92
CA LYS A 861 -20.09 -14.15 -13.73
C LYS A 861 -19.13 -14.99 -14.54
N GLU A 862 -19.26 -16.30 -14.40
CA GLU A 862 -18.61 -17.25 -15.31
C GLU A 862 -19.56 -17.60 -16.46
N THR A 863 -19.00 -17.68 -17.67
CA THR A 863 -19.72 -18.01 -18.90
C THR A 863 -18.81 -18.71 -19.88
N GLU A 864 -19.40 -19.46 -20.82
CA GLU A 864 -18.71 -20.14 -21.92
C GLU A 864 -18.68 -19.29 -23.19
#